data_43d120fe060c9fcc36ad0a5ce07f27ce
#
_entry.id   43d120fe060c9fcc36ad0a5ce07f27ce
#
_cell.length_a   1.000
_cell.length_b   1.000
_cell.length_c   1.000
_cell.angle_alpha   90.00
_cell.angle_beta   90.00
_cell.angle_gamma   90.00
#
_symmetry.space_group_name_H-M   'P 1'
#
loop_
_entity.id
_entity.type
_entity.pdbx_description
1 polymer ?
#
loop_
_entity_poly.entity_id
_entity_poly.type
_entity_poly.pdbx_seq_one_letter_code
_entity_poly.pdbx_strand_id
1 'polypeptide(L)'
;MAENYTDTGVEEAPSPELDYHALNAQLNLYDANGHIQFDADRAAARQYFLQHVNQNTVFFHDLEEKLKYLVDEGYYEKHVLDQYDFADIKELYKQAYAHKFRFPTFLGAFKYYTSYTLKTFDGKRYLERFEDRVAMVSLYLARGDIELARSFVDEIMTGRFQPATPTFLNAGKAARGELVSCFLLRIEDNMESIARGINSALQLSKRGGGVALQLTNLRESGAPIKKIQNQSSGVVPVMKLLEDSFSYANQLGARQGAGAVYLHAHHPDIMQFLDTKRENADEKIRIKTLSLGVVIPDITFELARKNEDMYLFSPYDVERVYGVPFSEISVTEKYHEMVDDGRIHKRKINARRFFQTIAEIQFESGYPYIVFEDTVNKANPIKGRITMSNLCSEILQVSEASTYNDDLSYSHVGKDISCNLGSLNIAKTMDSPDFSKTIEMAIRGLTAVSDLSDIGSVPSIARGNAMSHAIGLGQMNLHGYLAREHVHYGSEEALDFTNMYFMTVLFEAIKASCKIARERGETFEGFEESKYASVEFFRKYIDEEWAPTTDKCRELLAASSIKVPTQADWEALAADVAKYGMYNQTLQAVPPTGSISYINNSTSSIHPIVSRVEIRKEGKIGRVYYPAPYMSNENLEYYQDAYEIGPEKIIDTYAVATQHVDQGLSLTLFYPDTVTTRDLNKSYIYAWKKGIKTLYYMRLRQMALEGTEVEGCVSCML
;
A
#
# COMPACT_ATOMS: atom_id res chain seq x y z
N MET A 1 84.76 -4.90 8.99
CA MET A 1 83.99 -6.11 8.67
C MET A 1 82.60 -5.89 9.20
N ALA A 2 81.67 -5.62 8.30
CA ALA A 2 80.28 -5.26 8.60
C ALA A 2 79.44 -6.53 8.53
N GLU A 3 78.70 -6.79 9.55
CA GLU A 3 77.64 -7.80 9.50
C GLU A 3 76.31 -7.14 9.25
N ASN A 4 75.71 -7.55 8.13
CA ASN A 4 74.37 -7.17 7.73
C ASN A 4 73.35 -7.97 8.50
N TYR A 5 72.49 -7.29 9.26
CA TYR A 5 71.24 -7.84 9.76
C TYR A 5 70.16 -7.54 8.74
N THR A 6 69.69 -8.54 8.05
CA THR A 6 68.44 -8.48 7.26
C THR A 6 67.24 -8.68 8.17
N ASP A 7 66.53 -7.62 8.38
CA ASP A 7 65.24 -7.63 9.02
C ASP A 7 64.23 -8.28 8.03
N THR A 8 63.86 -9.51 8.27
CA THR A 8 62.78 -10.18 7.56
C THR A 8 61.49 -9.79 8.23
N GLY A 9 60.97 -8.61 7.86
CA GLY A 9 59.62 -8.26 8.17
C GLY A 9 58.67 -9.30 7.54
N VAL A 10 58.11 -10.15 8.39
CA VAL A 10 56.95 -10.96 8.01
C VAL A 10 55.82 -9.99 7.83
N GLU A 11 55.53 -9.66 6.57
CA GLU A 11 54.21 -9.05 6.25
C GLU A 11 53.19 -10.07 6.69
N GLU A 12 52.43 -9.74 7.76
CA GLU A 12 51.21 -10.45 8.09
C GLU A 12 50.31 -10.40 6.86
N ALA A 13 50.01 -11.56 6.28
CA ALA A 13 49.04 -11.67 5.23
C ALA A 13 47.74 -11.05 5.75
N PRO A 14 47.12 -10.13 4.98
CA PRO A 14 45.88 -9.52 5.42
C PRO A 14 44.91 -10.64 5.77
N SER A 15 44.33 -10.58 6.97
CA SER A 15 43.26 -11.50 7.39
C SER A 15 42.20 -11.52 6.30
N PRO A 16 41.73 -12.69 5.87
CA PRO A 16 40.70 -12.75 4.81
C PRO A 16 39.52 -11.88 5.24
N GLU A 17 39.23 -10.84 4.45
CA GLU A 17 38.07 -10.01 4.70
C GLU A 17 36.83 -10.92 4.67
N LEU A 18 36.03 -10.88 5.73
CA LEU A 18 34.77 -11.63 5.82
C LEU A 18 33.86 -11.21 4.67
N ASP A 19 33.20 -12.16 4.02
CA ASP A 19 32.24 -11.83 3.01
C ASP A 19 30.99 -11.15 3.63
N TYR A 20 30.19 -10.50 2.80
CA TYR A 20 29.03 -9.75 3.26
C TYR A 20 27.96 -10.62 3.92
N HIS A 21 27.88 -11.90 3.58
CA HIS A 21 26.96 -12.85 4.23
C HIS A 21 27.36 -13.12 5.66
N ALA A 22 28.64 -13.44 5.86
CA ALA A 22 29.19 -13.72 7.19
C ALA A 22 29.10 -12.49 8.11
N LEU A 23 29.31 -11.29 7.54
CA LEU A 23 29.15 -10.03 8.27
C LEU A 23 27.69 -9.77 8.66
N ASN A 24 26.73 -9.93 7.74
CA ASN A 24 25.32 -9.75 8.05
C ASN A 24 24.81 -10.76 9.10
N ALA A 25 25.28 -12.00 9.03
CA ALA A 25 24.91 -13.05 9.99
C ALA A 25 25.33 -12.74 11.44
N GLN A 26 26.31 -11.86 11.64
CA GLN A 26 26.73 -11.43 12.97
C GLN A 26 25.64 -10.67 13.73
N LEU A 27 24.65 -10.10 13.05
CA LEU A 27 23.48 -9.50 13.69
C LEU A 27 22.66 -10.49 14.53
N ASN A 28 22.76 -11.78 14.24
CA ASN A 28 22.10 -12.84 15.01
C ASN A 28 22.96 -13.34 16.19
N LEU A 29 24.13 -12.76 16.38
CA LEU A 29 25.06 -13.11 17.44
C LEU A 29 25.23 -11.92 18.38
N TYR A 30 25.27 -12.21 19.67
CA TYR A 30 25.58 -11.21 20.69
C TYR A 30 27.09 -11.22 20.96
N ASP A 31 27.65 -10.06 21.26
CA ASP A 31 29.01 -9.95 21.72
C ASP A 31 29.17 -10.50 23.17
N ALA A 32 30.36 -10.47 23.70
CA ALA A 32 30.67 -10.95 25.06
C ALA A 32 29.88 -10.19 26.15
N ASN A 33 29.38 -8.99 25.85
CA ASN A 33 28.64 -8.16 26.77
C ASN A 33 27.10 -8.29 26.54
N GLY A 34 26.67 -9.15 25.62
CA GLY A 34 25.28 -9.35 25.26
C GLY A 34 24.70 -8.26 24.33
N HIS A 35 25.56 -7.52 23.62
CA HIS A 35 25.15 -6.47 22.71
C HIS A 35 24.99 -6.98 21.27
N ILE A 36 24.01 -6.41 20.55
CA ILE A 36 23.80 -6.64 19.12
C ILE A 36 24.91 -5.90 18.35
N GLN A 37 25.49 -6.58 17.34
CA GLN A 37 26.62 -6.08 16.57
C GLN A 37 26.18 -5.29 15.33
N PHE A 38 25.55 -4.12 15.52
CA PHE A 38 24.99 -3.32 14.42
C PHE A 38 25.99 -2.89 13.35
N ASP A 39 27.25 -2.67 13.72
CA ASP A 39 28.29 -2.26 12.77
C ASP A 39 28.60 -3.34 11.73
N ALA A 40 28.33 -4.60 12.04
CA ALA A 40 28.50 -5.71 11.12
C ALA A 40 27.61 -5.59 9.89
N ASP A 41 26.40 -5.06 10.04
CA ASP A 41 25.48 -4.87 8.91
C ASP A 41 25.94 -3.74 7.96
N ARG A 42 26.48 -2.64 8.50
CA ARG A 42 27.08 -1.57 7.68
C ARG A 42 28.30 -2.08 6.92
N ALA A 43 29.13 -2.88 7.60
CA ALA A 43 30.28 -3.54 6.97
C ALA A 43 29.81 -4.50 5.86
N ALA A 44 28.74 -5.27 6.08
CA ALA A 44 28.14 -6.14 5.09
C ALA A 44 27.66 -5.36 3.84
N ALA A 45 26.95 -4.25 4.04
CA ALA A 45 26.49 -3.39 2.93
C ALA A 45 27.69 -2.87 2.10
N ARG A 46 28.76 -2.43 2.77
CA ARG A 46 29.99 -1.98 2.11
C ARG A 46 30.69 -3.09 1.33
N GLN A 47 30.83 -4.27 1.93
CA GLN A 47 31.48 -5.41 1.29
C GLN A 47 30.65 -5.93 0.09
N TYR A 48 29.34 -5.97 0.21
CA TYR A 48 28.46 -6.30 -0.90
C TYR A 48 28.68 -5.38 -2.10
N PHE A 49 28.79 -4.08 -1.85
CA PHE A 49 29.06 -3.11 -2.91
C PHE A 49 30.42 -3.34 -3.56
N LEU A 50 31.48 -3.54 -2.76
CA LEU A 50 32.85 -3.74 -3.26
C LEU A 50 33.04 -5.09 -3.97
N GLN A 51 32.53 -6.16 -3.40
CA GLN A 51 32.79 -7.53 -3.87
C GLN A 51 31.81 -7.95 -4.97
N HIS A 52 30.61 -7.40 -5.02
CA HIS A 52 29.57 -7.81 -5.97
C HIS A 52 29.15 -6.68 -6.91
N VAL A 53 28.67 -5.56 -6.39
CA VAL A 53 28.03 -4.52 -7.21
C VAL A 53 29.03 -3.88 -8.16
N ASN A 54 30.16 -3.41 -7.67
CA ASN A 54 31.18 -2.76 -8.51
C ASN A 54 31.72 -3.67 -9.60
N GLN A 55 31.93 -4.94 -9.29
CA GLN A 55 32.48 -5.92 -10.24
C GLN A 55 31.49 -6.26 -11.37
N ASN A 56 30.20 -6.10 -11.12
CA ASN A 56 29.14 -6.41 -12.07
C ASN A 56 28.49 -5.15 -12.69
N THR A 57 29.03 -3.97 -12.45
CA THR A 57 28.50 -2.72 -13.03
C THR A 57 29.19 -2.42 -14.35
N VAL A 58 28.40 -2.08 -15.38
CA VAL A 58 28.94 -1.61 -16.67
C VAL A 58 29.48 -0.20 -16.47
N PHE A 59 30.74 -0.01 -16.88
CA PHE A 59 31.40 1.28 -16.80
C PHE A 59 31.19 2.09 -18.10
N PHE A 60 30.94 3.39 -17.97
CA PHE A 60 30.88 4.35 -19.08
C PHE A 60 31.87 5.49 -18.82
N HIS A 61 32.44 6.05 -19.90
CA HIS A 61 33.42 7.11 -19.78
C HIS A 61 32.80 8.39 -19.20
N ASP A 62 31.62 8.76 -19.70
CA ASP A 62 30.86 9.91 -19.21
C ASP A 62 29.35 9.68 -19.27
N LEU A 63 28.57 10.64 -18.79
CA LEU A 63 27.11 10.56 -18.77
C LEU A 63 26.50 10.59 -20.18
N GLU A 64 27.07 11.36 -21.11
CA GLU A 64 26.55 11.47 -22.48
C GLU A 64 26.64 10.12 -23.19
N GLU A 65 27.81 9.47 -23.13
CA GLU A 65 28.01 8.11 -23.65
C GLU A 65 27.02 7.12 -23.02
N LYS A 66 26.88 7.18 -21.71
CA LYS A 66 25.97 6.31 -20.97
C LYS A 66 24.52 6.46 -21.41
N LEU A 67 23.99 7.69 -21.45
CA LEU A 67 22.60 7.94 -21.83
C LEU A 67 22.34 7.60 -23.29
N LYS A 68 23.28 7.92 -24.19
CA LYS A 68 23.18 7.52 -25.59
C LYS A 68 23.12 6.00 -25.74
N TYR A 69 23.99 5.27 -25.06
CA TYR A 69 23.99 3.80 -25.06
C TYR A 69 22.66 3.24 -24.54
N LEU A 70 22.16 3.75 -23.41
CA LEU A 70 20.94 3.26 -22.81
C LEU A 70 19.70 3.51 -23.69
N VAL A 71 19.68 4.58 -24.47
CA VAL A 71 18.62 4.86 -25.45
C VAL A 71 18.77 4.00 -26.70
N ASP A 72 19.97 3.95 -27.31
CA ASP A 72 20.22 3.24 -28.54
C ASP A 72 20.01 1.72 -28.42
N GLU A 73 20.36 1.15 -27.27
CA GLU A 73 20.17 -0.28 -26.97
C GLU A 73 18.76 -0.62 -26.39
N GLY A 74 17.87 0.36 -26.29
CA GLY A 74 16.49 0.15 -25.91
C GLY A 74 16.24 -0.07 -24.40
N TYR A 75 17.11 0.45 -23.54
CA TYR A 75 16.95 0.40 -22.09
C TYR A 75 16.13 1.57 -21.55
N TYR A 76 16.36 2.79 -22.05
CA TYR A 76 15.65 4.00 -21.66
C TYR A 76 14.68 4.49 -22.74
N GLU A 77 13.58 5.08 -22.32
CA GLU A 77 12.63 5.76 -23.19
C GLU A 77 13.23 7.10 -23.68
N LYS A 78 13.54 7.19 -24.98
CA LYS A 78 14.18 8.37 -25.58
C LYS A 78 13.40 9.66 -25.32
N HIS A 79 12.07 9.62 -25.45
CA HIS A 79 11.22 10.81 -25.33
C HIS A 79 11.30 11.48 -23.95
N VAL A 80 11.70 10.77 -22.91
CA VAL A 80 11.88 11.34 -21.57
C VAL A 80 13.06 12.32 -21.56
N LEU A 81 14.19 11.90 -22.13
CA LEU A 81 15.39 12.72 -22.20
C LEU A 81 15.25 13.87 -23.19
N ASP A 82 14.51 13.67 -24.28
CA ASP A 82 14.28 14.69 -25.33
C ASP A 82 13.47 15.91 -24.81
N GLN A 83 12.83 15.80 -23.64
CA GLN A 83 12.11 16.90 -23.02
C GLN A 83 13.02 17.95 -22.34
N TYR A 84 14.32 17.65 -22.22
CA TYR A 84 15.28 18.44 -21.46
C TYR A 84 16.53 18.77 -22.26
N ASP A 85 17.16 19.90 -21.96
CA ASP A 85 18.51 20.17 -22.42
C ASP A 85 19.51 19.25 -21.70
N PHE A 86 20.48 18.73 -22.44
CA PHE A 86 21.47 17.80 -21.87
C PHE A 86 22.27 18.43 -20.72
N ALA A 87 22.56 19.73 -20.79
CA ALA A 87 23.24 20.44 -19.71
C ALA A 87 22.46 20.34 -18.39
N ASP A 88 21.13 20.50 -18.45
CA ASP A 88 20.26 20.38 -17.28
C ASP A 88 20.20 18.94 -16.74
N ILE A 89 20.15 17.95 -17.64
CA ILE A 89 20.22 16.53 -17.25
C ILE A 89 21.54 16.27 -16.52
N LYS A 90 22.66 16.74 -17.07
CA LYS A 90 23.98 16.56 -16.47
C LYS A 90 24.07 17.16 -15.06
N GLU A 91 23.56 18.37 -14.88
CA GLU A 91 23.53 19.00 -13.57
C GLU A 91 22.60 18.27 -12.58
N LEU A 92 21.49 17.69 -13.06
CA LEU A 92 20.58 16.89 -12.22
C LEU A 92 21.27 15.62 -11.69
N TYR A 93 21.99 14.91 -12.56
CA TYR A 93 22.77 13.73 -12.15
C TYR A 93 23.88 14.11 -11.15
N LYS A 94 24.56 15.24 -11.35
CA LYS A 94 25.52 15.75 -10.37
C LYS A 94 24.86 16.05 -9.03
N GLN A 95 23.68 16.64 -9.03
CA GLN A 95 22.90 16.90 -7.81
C GLN A 95 22.59 15.59 -7.06
N ALA A 96 22.13 14.56 -7.78
CA ALA A 96 21.84 13.26 -7.18
C ALA A 96 23.10 12.66 -6.54
N TYR A 97 24.23 12.66 -7.23
CA TYR A 97 25.49 12.14 -6.71
C TYR A 97 26.10 12.98 -5.59
N ALA A 98 25.81 14.28 -5.52
CA ALA A 98 26.25 15.19 -4.44
C ALA A 98 25.69 14.80 -3.08
N HIS A 99 24.59 14.06 -3.01
CA HIS A 99 24.05 13.49 -1.77
C HIS A 99 24.94 12.42 -1.14
N LYS A 100 25.91 11.88 -1.87
CA LYS A 100 26.87 10.84 -1.41
C LYS A 100 26.16 9.66 -0.75
N PHE A 101 25.09 9.20 -1.38
CA PHE A 101 24.22 8.16 -0.85
C PHE A 101 24.98 6.86 -0.54
N ARG A 102 24.64 6.24 0.59
CA ARG A 102 25.10 4.90 0.98
C ARG A 102 23.93 4.15 1.59
N PHE A 103 23.72 2.90 1.17
CA PHE A 103 22.74 2.05 1.83
C PHE A 103 23.19 1.78 3.27
N PRO A 104 22.35 2.11 4.27
CA PRO A 104 22.72 1.90 5.68
C PRO A 104 22.63 0.43 6.11
N THR A 105 21.95 -0.41 5.34
CA THR A 105 21.75 -1.84 5.63
C THR A 105 22.14 -2.71 4.43
N PHE A 106 22.56 -3.94 4.70
CA PHE A 106 22.83 -4.92 3.66
C PHE A 106 21.56 -5.27 2.88
N LEU A 107 20.45 -5.55 3.57
CA LEU A 107 19.19 -5.90 2.91
C LEU A 107 18.70 -4.80 1.98
N GLY A 108 18.82 -3.53 2.39
CA GLY A 108 18.44 -2.40 1.53
C GLY A 108 19.21 -2.36 0.23
N ALA A 109 20.54 -2.51 0.31
CA ALA A 109 21.41 -2.60 -0.87
C ALA A 109 21.07 -3.81 -1.75
N PHE A 110 20.91 -4.96 -1.14
CA PHE A 110 20.58 -6.21 -1.83
C PHE A 110 19.24 -6.10 -2.57
N LYS A 111 18.19 -5.62 -1.90
CA LYS A 111 16.86 -5.41 -2.52
C LYS A 111 16.92 -4.45 -3.70
N TYR A 112 17.62 -3.33 -3.55
CA TYR A 112 17.77 -2.36 -4.64
C TYR A 112 18.42 -3.00 -5.87
N TYR A 113 19.58 -3.63 -5.73
CA TYR A 113 20.33 -4.20 -6.85
C TYR A 113 19.70 -5.47 -7.43
N THR A 114 18.95 -6.23 -6.66
CA THR A 114 18.25 -7.42 -7.18
C THR A 114 16.93 -7.08 -7.85
N SER A 115 16.18 -6.08 -7.37
CA SER A 115 14.78 -5.87 -7.76
C SER A 115 14.49 -4.55 -8.47
N TYR A 116 15.25 -3.47 -8.24
CA TYR A 116 14.89 -2.12 -8.72
C TYR A 116 15.80 -1.57 -9.82
N THR A 117 17.09 -1.82 -9.72
CA THR A 117 18.05 -1.25 -10.66
C THR A 117 17.87 -1.77 -12.09
N LEU A 118 18.22 -0.94 -13.07
CA LEU A 118 18.30 -1.37 -14.45
C LEU A 118 19.48 -2.32 -14.65
N LYS A 119 19.24 -3.45 -15.31
CA LYS A 119 20.23 -4.47 -15.64
C LYS A 119 20.30 -4.68 -17.15
N THR A 120 21.41 -5.25 -17.59
CA THR A 120 21.49 -5.80 -18.95
C THR A 120 20.39 -6.84 -19.18
N PHE A 121 19.93 -7.02 -20.44
CA PHE A 121 18.83 -7.92 -20.77
C PHE A 121 19.07 -9.38 -20.34
N ASP A 122 20.33 -9.78 -20.21
CA ASP A 122 20.70 -11.10 -19.65
C ASP A 122 20.66 -11.15 -18.11
N GLY A 123 20.37 -10.02 -17.46
CA GLY A 123 20.24 -9.90 -16.00
C GLY A 123 21.55 -9.96 -15.21
N LYS A 124 22.72 -9.97 -15.88
CA LYS A 124 24.01 -10.24 -15.24
C LYS A 124 24.75 -9.01 -14.74
N ARG A 125 24.54 -7.86 -15.39
CA ARG A 125 25.28 -6.64 -15.10
C ARG A 125 24.37 -5.48 -14.80
N TYR A 126 24.82 -4.58 -13.91
CA TYR A 126 24.10 -3.38 -13.50
C TYR A 126 24.42 -2.19 -14.42
N LEU A 127 23.38 -1.48 -14.82
CA LEU A 127 23.46 -0.28 -15.68
C LEU A 127 23.17 1.01 -14.89
N GLU A 128 22.59 0.90 -13.71
CA GLU A 128 22.25 2.03 -12.85
C GLU A 128 22.77 1.82 -11.44
N ARG A 129 23.18 2.92 -10.81
CA ARG A 129 23.26 3.04 -9.34
C ARG A 129 21.98 3.68 -8.82
N PHE A 130 21.84 3.74 -7.50
CA PHE A 130 20.66 4.35 -6.85
C PHE A 130 20.43 5.78 -7.32
N GLU A 131 21.50 6.59 -7.39
CA GLU A 131 21.46 7.98 -7.86
C GLU A 131 20.95 8.09 -9.32
N ASP A 132 21.38 7.18 -10.19
CA ASP A 132 20.93 7.12 -11.58
C ASP A 132 19.43 6.84 -11.67
N ARG A 133 18.96 5.86 -10.86
CA ARG A 133 17.54 5.52 -10.81
C ARG A 133 16.70 6.69 -10.31
N VAL A 134 17.13 7.37 -9.27
CA VAL A 134 16.45 8.55 -8.74
C VAL A 134 16.42 9.69 -9.76
N ALA A 135 17.53 9.96 -10.45
CA ALA A 135 17.58 11.00 -11.46
C ALA A 135 16.59 10.70 -12.62
N MET A 136 16.57 9.46 -13.10
CA MET A 136 15.67 9.08 -14.20
C MET A 136 14.20 9.09 -13.79
N VAL A 137 13.86 8.60 -12.61
CA VAL A 137 12.51 8.68 -12.05
C VAL A 137 12.06 10.14 -11.94
N SER A 138 12.94 11.02 -11.46
CA SER A 138 12.65 12.45 -11.31
C SER A 138 12.42 13.14 -12.64
N LEU A 139 13.23 12.86 -13.65
CA LEU A 139 13.04 13.36 -15.03
C LEU A 139 11.72 12.88 -15.63
N TYR A 140 11.40 11.61 -15.42
CA TYR A 140 10.17 11.02 -15.93
C TYR A 140 8.92 11.68 -15.33
N LEU A 141 8.88 11.82 -14.01
CA LEU A 141 7.75 12.40 -13.30
C LEU A 141 7.63 13.92 -13.51
N ALA A 142 8.73 14.63 -13.73
CA ALA A 142 8.72 16.08 -13.93
C ALA A 142 8.25 16.52 -15.33
N ARG A 143 8.20 15.61 -16.30
CA ARG A 143 7.61 15.84 -17.64
C ARG A 143 8.15 17.10 -18.33
N GLY A 144 9.46 17.31 -18.31
CA GLY A 144 10.13 18.44 -18.94
C GLY A 144 10.39 19.66 -18.06
N ASP A 145 9.83 19.68 -16.84
CA ASP A 145 10.11 20.72 -15.86
C ASP A 145 11.34 20.38 -15.02
N ILE A 146 12.49 20.97 -15.38
CA ILE A 146 13.76 20.68 -14.72
C ILE A 146 13.78 21.12 -13.24
N GLU A 147 13.14 22.20 -12.88
CA GLU A 147 13.08 22.66 -11.48
C GLU A 147 12.27 21.71 -10.62
N LEU A 148 11.19 21.17 -11.17
CA LEU A 148 10.40 20.12 -10.50
C LEU A 148 11.23 18.85 -10.36
N ALA A 149 11.99 18.45 -11.40
CA ALA A 149 12.89 17.31 -11.35
C ALA A 149 13.95 17.46 -10.24
N ARG A 150 14.54 18.63 -10.09
CA ARG A 150 15.50 18.95 -9.02
C ARG A 150 14.88 18.77 -7.63
N SER A 151 13.66 19.25 -7.45
CA SER A 151 12.92 19.07 -6.20
C SER A 151 12.64 17.58 -5.92
N PHE A 152 12.25 16.80 -6.91
CA PHE A 152 12.05 15.36 -6.76
C PHE A 152 13.35 14.64 -6.39
N VAL A 153 14.47 14.98 -7.00
CA VAL A 153 15.77 14.39 -6.65
C VAL A 153 16.08 14.59 -5.17
N ASP A 154 15.91 15.80 -4.66
CA ASP A 154 16.20 16.08 -3.25
C ASP A 154 15.26 15.31 -2.31
N GLU A 155 13.96 15.24 -2.61
CA GLU A 155 13.00 14.54 -1.76
C GLU A 155 13.23 13.01 -1.76
N ILE A 156 13.58 12.44 -2.91
CA ILE A 156 13.80 10.98 -3.04
C ILE A 156 15.20 10.60 -2.52
N MET A 157 16.25 11.35 -2.85
CA MET A 157 17.62 11.07 -2.39
C MET A 157 17.76 11.15 -0.87
N THR A 158 17.07 12.06 -0.23
CA THR A 158 17.04 12.18 1.23
C THR A 158 16.18 11.12 1.92
N GLY A 159 15.40 10.38 1.15
CA GLY A 159 14.47 9.37 1.65
C GLY A 159 13.18 9.91 2.24
N ARG A 160 12.90 11.21 2.09
CA ARG A 160 11.64 11.82 2.56
C ARG A 160 10.42 11.28 1.82
N PHE A 161 10.51 11.25 0.50
CA PHE A 161 9.49 10.66 -0.36
C PHE A 161 10.04 9.42 -1.08
N GLN A 162 9.33 8.31 -0.98
CA GLN A 162 9.66 7.07 -1.66
C GLN A 162 8.53 6.71 -2.63
N PRO A 163 8.77 6.76 -3.95
CA PRO A 163 7.81 6.22 -4.91
C PRO A 163 7.52 4.74 -4.63
N ALA A 164 6.31 4.29 -4.90
CA ALA A 164 5.94 2.89 -4.78
C ALA A 164 6.80 2.01 -5.68
N THR A 165 6.89 0.73 -5.35
CA THR A 165 7.69 -0.26 -6.10
C THR A 165 7.51 -0.16 -7.62
N PRO A 166 6.29 -0.17 -8.21
CA PRO A 166 6.16 -0.14 -9.66
C PRO A 166 6.66 1.17 -10.28
N THR A 167 6.42 2.29 -9.66
CA THR A 167 6.91 3.58 -10.15
C THR A 167 8.44 3.64 -10.11
N PHE A 168 9.04 3.29 -8.95
CA PHE A 168 10.48 3.35 -8.77
C PHE A 168 11.24 2.33 -9.65
N LEU A 169 10.62 1.17 -9.87
CA LEU A 169 11.16 0.12 -10.74
C LEU A 169 11.08 0.51 -12.22
N ASN A 170 9.96 1.07 -12.68
CA ASN A 170 9.62 1.13 -14.10
C ASN A 170 9.80 2.49 -14.76
N ALA A 171 9.77 3.60 -14.01
CA ALA A 171 9.80 4.93 -14.61
C ALA A 171 11.04 5.17 -15.50
N GLY A 172 10.81 5.52 -16.76
CA GLY A 172 11.84 5.79 -17.74
C GLY A 172 12.48 4.58 -18.41
N LYS A 173 12.20 3.37 -17.97
CA LYS A 173 12.66 2.14 -18.64
C LYS A 173 11.80 1.84 -19.87
N ALA A 174 12.39 1.51 -21.00
CA ALA A 174 11.67 1.22 -22.24
C ALA A 174 10.91 -0.13 -22.16
N ALA A 175 11.56 -1.18 -21.67
CA ALA A 175 10.94 -2.48 -21.42
C ALA A 175 10.46 -2.52 -19.95
N ARG A 176 9.19 -2.22 -19.71
CA ARG A 176 8.65 -2.06 -18.35
C ARG A 176 7.22 -2.53 -18.20
N GLY A 177 6.81 -2.77 -16.94
CA GLY A 177 5.43 -2.85 -16.53
C GLY A 177 4.78 -1.47 -16.32
N GLU A 178 3.61 -1.45 -15.70
CA GLU A 178 2.92 -0.20 -15.36
C GLU A 178 3.60 0.55 -14.21
N LEU A 179 3.29 1.84 -14.10
CA LEU A 179 3.73 2.68 -12.99
C LEU A 179 2.95 2.42 -11.69
N VAL A 180 1.83 1.73 -11.79
CA VAL A 180 0.93 1.40 -10.69
C VAL A 180 0.73 -0.10 -10.60
N SER A 181 0.48 -0.60 -9.40
CA SER A 181 0.44 -2.03 -9.13
C SER A 181 -0.91 -2.53 -8.62
N CYS A 182 -1.92 -1.68 -8.53
CA CYS A 182 -3.16 -2.05 -7.86
C CYS A 182 -4.37 -1.51 -8.62
N PHE A 183 -5.32 -2.41 -8.88
CA PHE A 183 -6.52 -2.10 -9.66
C PHE A 183 -7.74 -2.73 -9.01
N LEU A 184 -8.89 -2.03 -9.07
CA LEU A 184 -10.16 -2.51 -8.56
C LEU A 184 -11.19 -2.51 -9.69
N LEU A 185 -11.85 -3.63 -9.88
CA LEU A 185 -12.85 -3.86 -10.94
C LEU A 185 -14.21 -4.20 -10.35
N ARG A 186 -15.26 -3.66 -10.94
CA ARG A 186 -16.64 -4.09 -10.69
C ARG A 186 -17.03 -5.20 -11.66
N ILE A 187 -17.79 -6.17 -11.16
CA ILE A 187 -18.49 -7.16 -11.98
C ILE A 187 -19.98 -7.04 -11.70
N GLU A 188 -20.78 -6.92 -12.75
CA GLU A 188 -22.24 -6.91 -12.68
C GLU A 188 -22.83 -8.27 -13.07
N ASP A 189 -24.11 -8.49 -12.78
CA ASP A 189 -24.77 -9.80 -12.87
C ASP A 189 -25.21 -10.14 -14.30
N ASN A 190 -24.23 -10.26 -15.19
CA ASN A 190 -24.42 -10.78 -16.54
C ASN A 190 -23.12 -11.41 -17.06
N MET A 191 -23.26 -12.31 -18.04
CA MET A 191 -22.11 -13.09 -18.55
C MET A 191 -21.06 -12.19 -19.22
N GLU A 192 -21.50 -11.14 -19.89
CA GLU A 192 -20.60 -10.19 -20.58
C GLU A 192 -19.72 -9.45 -19.58
N SER A 193 -20.29 -8.99 -18.47
CA SER A 193 -19.55 -8.35 -17.38
C SER A 193 -18.57 -9.31 -16.70
N ILE A 194 -18.98 -10.55 -16.43
CA ILE A 194 -18.11 -11.59 -15.85
C ILE A 194 -16.95 -11.90 -16.79
N ALA A 195 -17.24 -12.15 -18.08
CA ALA A 195 -16.21 -12.46 -19.08
C ALA A 195 -15.24 -11.28 -19.27
N ARG A 196 -15.75 -10.06 -19.32
CA ARG A 196 -14.93 -8.86 -19.44
C ARG A 196 -14.08 -8.62 -18.18
N GLY A 197 -14.63 -8.89 -17.00
CA GLY A 197 -13.88 -8.84 -15.73
C GLY A 197 -12.68 -9.79 -15.72
N ILE A 198 -12.87 -11.03 -16.17
CA ILE A 198 -11.80 -12.01 -16.29
C ILE A 198 -10.75 -11.55 -17.30
N ASN A 199 -11.16 -11.08 -18.48
CA ASN A 199 -10.23 -10.54 -19.47
C ASN A 199 -9.45 -9.34 -18.94
N SER A 200 -10.10 -8.40 -18.29
CA SER A 200 -9.44 -7.23 -17.69
C SER A 200 -8.44 -7.65 -16.61
N ALA A 201 -8.80 -8.61 -15.76
CA ALA A 201 -7.90 -9.17 -14.75
C ALA A 201 -6.63 -9.77 -15.38
N LEU A 202 -6.77 -10.54 -16.46
CA LEU A 202 -5.63 -11.09 -17.21
C LEU A 202 -4.72 -9.98 -17.78
N GLN A 203 -5.31 -8.94 -18.40
CA GLN A 203 -4.55 -7.83 -18.99
C GLN A 203 -3.79 -7.02 -17.94
N LEU A 204 -4.40 -6.78 -16.80
CA LEU A 204 -3.78 -6.03 -15.69
C LEU A 204 -2.69 -6.85 -14.98
N SER A 205 -2.96 -8.13 -14.73
CA SER A 205 -2.00 -9.04 -14.11
C SER A 205 -0.74 -9.22 -14.97
N LYS A 206 -0.90 -9.37 -16.28
CA LYS A 206 0.21 -9.41 -17.25
C LYS A 206 1.16 -8.20 -17.10
N ARG A 207 0.63 -7.03 -16.76
CA ARG A 207 1.40 -5.79 -16.58
C ARG A 207 1.96 -5.62 -15.16
N GLY A 208 1.78 -6.62 -14.29
CA GLY A 208 2.30 -6.62 -12.92
C GLY A 208 1.38 -6.02 -11.88
N GLY A 209 0.10 -5.82 -12.23
CA GLY A 209 -0.90 -5.30 -11.31
C GLY A 209 -1.54 -6.38 -10.46
N GLY A 210 -1.72 -6.12 -9.17
CA GLY A 210 -2.66 -6.84 -8.31
C GLY A 210 -4.08 -6.35 -8.59
N VAL A 211 -5.03 -7.25 -8.69
CA VAL A 211 -6.40 -6.90 -9.08
C VAL A 211 -7.39 -7.38 -8.02
N ALA A 212 -8.23 -6.46 -7.54
CA ALA A 212 -9.37 -6.78 -6.69
C ALA A 212 -10.67 -6.68 -7.50
N LEU A 213 -11.58 -7.64 -7.29
CA LEU A 213 -12.86 -7.69 -7.99
C LEU A 213 -14.00 -7.77 -6.98
N GLN A 214 -15.05 -6.99 -7.22
CA GLN A 214 -16.27 -7.02 -6.43
C GLN A 214 -17.22 -8.06 -7.00
N LEU A 215 -17.62 -9.04 -6.18
CA LEU A 215 -18.55 -10.10 -6.57
C LEU A 215 -19.96 -9.93 -5.99
N THR A 216 -20.18 -8.89 -5.19
CA THR A 216 -21.42 -8.65 -4.43
C THR A 216 -22.69 -8.64 -5.30
N ASN A 217 -22.58 -8.17 -6.55
CA ASN A 217 -23.76 -8.03 -7.44
C ASN A 217 -24.11 -9.31 -8.20
N LEU A 218 -23.27 -10.35 -8.13
CA LEU A 218 -23.56 -11.64 -8.75
C LEU A 218 -24.63 -12.37 -7.97
N ARG A 219 -25.58 -12.97 -8.70
CA ARG A 219 -26.62 -13.78 -8.07
C ARG A 219 -26.05 -15.02 -7.40
N GLU A 220 -26.71 -15.44 -6.34
CA GLU A 220 -26.32 -16.56 -5.51
C GLU A 220 -26.51 -17.91 -6.23
N SER A 221 -25.84 -18.94 -5.69
CA SER A 221 -26.06 -20.34 -6.11
C SER A 221 -27.52 -20.74 -5.90
N GLY A 222 -28.10 -21.37 -6.92
CA GLY A 222 -29.49 -21.78 -6.94
C GLY A 222 -30.47 -20.69 -7.38
N ALA A 223 -30.04 -19.48 -7.63
CA ALA A 223 -30.90 -18.43 -8.14
C ALA A 223 -31.41 -18.77 -9.56
N PRO A 224 -32.61 -18.27 -9.93
CA PRO A 224 -33.14 -18.52 -11.27
C PRO A 224 -32.38 -17.74 -12.35
N ILE A 225 -32.27 -18.37 -13.54
CA ILE A 225 -31.81 -17.72 -14.78
C ILE A 225 -32.91 -17.83 -15.81
N LYS A 226 -33.33 -16.74 -16.41
CA LYS A 226 -34.47 -16.69 -17.36
C LYS A 226 -35.73 -17.39 -16.83
N LYS A 227 -36.02 -17.21 -15.54
CA LYS A 227 -37.12 -17.83 -14.77
C LYS A 227 -37.00 -19.35 -14.54
N ILE A 228 -35.92 -20.00 -14.98
CA ILE A 228 -35.64 -21.40 -14.69
C ILE A 228 -34.96 -21.49 -13.34
N GLN A 229 -35.55 -22.21 -12.40
CA GLN A 229 -35.04 -22.34 -11.02
C GLN A 229 -33.74 -23.15 -10.96
N ASN A 230 -32.94 -22.90 -9.92
CA ASN A 230 -31.71 -23.62 -9.60
C ASN A 230 -30.65 -23.63 -10.72
N GLN A 231 -30.55 -22.57 -11.50
CA GLN A 231 -29.62 -22.50 -12.64
C GLN A 231 -28.30 -21.80 -12.32
N SER A 232 -28.29 -20.83 -11.40
CA SER A 232 -27.06 -20.12 -11.04
C SER A 232 -26.10 -20.99 -10.24
N SER A 233 -24.82 -20.95 -10.60
CA SER A 233 -23.73 -21.62 -9.85
C SER A 233 -23.17 -20.77 -8.70
N GLY A 234 -23.57 -19.51 -8.61
CA GLY A 234 -23.10 -18.59 -7.56
C GLY A 234 -21.71 -18.02 -7.80
N VAL A 235 -21.09 -17.51 -6.72
CA VAL A 235 -19.81 -16.78 -6.81
C VAL A 235 -18.57 -17.68 -6.83
N VAL A 236 -18.63 -18.86 -6.23
CA VAL A 236 -17.43 -19.74 -6.06
C VAL A 236 -16.81 -20.17 -7.39
N PRO A 237 -17.57 -20.60 -8.42
CA PRO A 237 -16.98 -20.91 -9.72
C PRO A 237 -16.30 -19.72 -10.40
N VAL A 238 -16.81 -18.51 -10.22
CA VAL A 238 -16.18 -17.28 -10.73
C VAL A 238 -14.85 -17.03 -9.99
N MET A 239 -14.79 -17.27 -8.68
CA MET A 239 -13.56 -17.18 -7.92
C MET A 239 -12.48 -18.15 -8.45
N LYS A 240 -12.86 -19.37 -8.80
CA LYS A 240 -11.93 -20.36 -9.39
C LYS A 240 -11.38 -19.88 -10.74
N LEU A 241 -12.22 -19.36 -11.62
CA LEU A 241 -11.79 -18.79 -12.90
C LEU A 241 -10.80 -17.65 -12.71
N LEU A 242 -11.04 -16.79 -11.72
CA LEU A 242 -10.14 -15.68 -11.40
C LEU A 242 -8.80 -16.17 -10.81
N GLU A 243 -8.84 -17.14 -9.89
CA GLU A 243 -7.62 -17.73 -9.32
C GLU A 243 -6.72 -18.33 -10.40
N ASP A 244 -7.29 -19.11 -11.31
CA ASP A 244 -6.58 -19.71 -12.44
C ASP A 244 -6.04 -18.64 -13.40
N SER A 245 -6.79 -17.56 -13.63
CA SER A 245 -6.37 -16.44 -14.46
C SER A 245 -5.14 -15.74 -13.89
N PHE A 246 -5.11 -15.47 -12.59
CA PHE A 246 -3.94 -14.86 -11.92
C PHE A 246 -2.75 -15.81 -11.85
N SER A 247 -3.00 -17.11 -11.70
CA SER A 247 -1.94 -18.12 -11.74
C SER A 247 -1.28 -18.19 -13.12
N TYR A 248 -2.05 -18.00 -14.19
CA TYR A 248 -1.56 -18.02 -15.57
C TYR A 248 -0.83 -16.73 -15.96
N ALA A 249 -1.42 -15.56 -15.68
CA ALA A 249 -0.91 -14.27 -16.11
C ALA A 249 0.03 -13.66 -15.07
N ASN A 250 1.32 -13.88 -15.22
CA ASN A 250 2.35 -13.25 -14.42
C ASN A 250 3.18 -12.26 -15.26
N GLN A 251 3.85 -11.31 -14.60
CA GLN A 251 4.68 -10.31 -15.26
C GLN A 251 6.04 -10.91 -15.67
N LEU A 252 6.09 -11.58 -16.83
CA LEU A 252 7.34 -12.11 -17.41
C LEU A 252 8.23 -12.85 -16.41
N GLY A 253 7.64 -13.51 -15.41
CA GLY A 253 8.36 -14.17 -14.34
C GLY A 253 8.95 -13.27 -13.25
N ALA A 254 8.85 -11.95 -13.41
CA ALA A 254 9.37 -10.99 -12.42
C ALA A 254 8.46 -10.87 -11.19
N ARG A 255 7.16 -11.12 -11.36
CA ARG A 255 6.15 -11.03 -10.29
C ARG A 255 5.03 -12.01 -10.55
N GLN A 256 4.60 -12.76 -9.53
CA GLN A 256 3.43 -13.64 -9.65
C GLN A 256 2.14 -12.79 -9.70
N GLY A 257 1.15 -13.26 -10.45
CA GLY A 257 -0.17 -12.65 -10.48
C GLY A 257 -0.86 -12.78 -9.13
N ALA A 258 -1.47 -11.69 -8.67
CA ALA A 258 -2.17 -11.63 -7.39
C ALA A 258 -3.55 -11.03 -7.55
N GLY A 259 -4.54 -11.63 -6.90
CA GLY A 259 -5.92 -11.17 -6.92
C GLY A 259 -6.60 -11.22 -5.57
N ALA A 260 -7.63 -10.38 -5.42
CA ALA A 260 -8.54 -10.40 -4.29
C ALA A 260 -9.99 -10.37 -4.78
N VAL A 261 -10.89 -10.94 -4.03
CA VAL A 261 -12.33 -10.83 -4.28
C VAL A 261 -13.04 -10.37 -3.02
N TYR A 262 -13.99 -9.46 -3.20
CA TYR A 262 -14.79 -8.89 -2.13
C TYR A 262 -16.25 -9.32 -2.26
N LEU A 263 -16.84 -9.72 -1.15
CA LEU A 263 -18.25 -10.09 -1.07
C LEU A 263 -18.90 -9.42 0.14
N HIS A 264 -20.14 -8.95 -0.04
CA HIS A 264 -20.91 -8.37 1.04
C HIS A 264 -21.33 -9.44 2.05
N ALA A 265 -21.31 -9.10 3.35
CA ALA A 265 -21.68 -10.02 4.43
C ALA A 265 -23.11 -10.57 4.31
N HIS A 266 -24.03 -9.81 3.72
CA HIS A 266 -25.41 -10.21 3.51
C HIS A 266 -25.72 -10.82 2.15
N HIS A 267 -24.68 -11.21 1.39
CA HIS A 267 -24.83 -12.03 0.19
C HIS A 267 -25.17 -13.48 0.56
N PRO A 268 -26.13 -14.13 -0.13
CA PRO A 268 -26.52 -15.50 0.20
C PRO A 268 -25.43 -16.56 0.14
N ASP A 269 -24.37 -16.33 -0.65
CA ASP A 269 -23.21 -17.26 -0.77
C ASP A 269 -22.09 -16.96 0.23
N ILE A 270 -22.28 -16.06 1.21
CA ILE A 270 -21.20 -15.61 2.10
C ILE A 270 -20.51 -16.76 2.84
N MET A 271 -21.26 -17.75 3.30
CA MET A 271 -20.68 -18.89 4.02
C MET A 271 -19.85 -19.79 3.11
N GLN A 272 -20.34 -20.09 1.91
CA GLN A 272 -19.57 -20.85 0.90
C GLN A 272 -18.31 -20.11 0.48
N PHE A 273 -18.40 -18.80 0.32
CA PHE A 273 -17.26 -17.90 0.02
C PHE A 273 -16.16 -18.04 1.10
N LEU A 274 -16.53 -17.95 2.37
CA LEU A 274 -15.60 -18.09 3.49
C LEU A 274 -15.00 -19.50 3.56
N ASP A 275 -15.83 -20.53 3.38
CA ASP A 275 -15.40 -21.93 3.47
C ASP A 275 -14.38 -22.34 2.41
N THR A 276 -14.25 -21.58 1.31
CA THR A 276 -13.20 -21.84 0.30
C THR A 276 -11.77 -21.72 0.86
N LYS A 277 -11.59 -21.06 2.00
CA LYS A 277 -10.28 -20.89 2.68
C LYS A 277 -10.03 -21.89 3.81
N ARG A 278 -10.96 -22.78 4.10
CA ARG A 278 -10.72 -23.80 5.13
C ARG A 278 -9.63 -24.78 4.67
N GLU A 279 -8.80 -25.22 5.61
CA GLU A 279 -7.72 -26.19 5.34
C GLU A 279 -8.24 -27.50 4.78
N ASN A 280 -9.42 -27.95 5.22
CA ASN A 280 -10.07 -29.18 4.80
C ASN A 280 -11.12 -29.00 3.69
N ALA A 281 -11.13 -27.86 3.01
CA ALA A 281 -12.06 -27.64 1.89
C ALA A 281 -11.80 -28.64 0.74
N ASP A 282 -12.88 -29.06 0.07
CA ASP A 282 -12.77 -29.86 -1.17
C ASP A 282 -11.92 -29.12 -2.20
N GLU A 283 -10.97 -29.81 -2.81
CA GLU A 283 -10.06 -29.22 -3.82
C GLU A 283 -10.80 -28.54 -4.99
N LYS A 284 -12.01 -28.97 -5.30
CA LYS A 284 -12.83 -28.34 -6.35
C LYS A 284 -13.29 -26.92 -6.01
N ILE A 285 -13.43 -26.61 -4.73
CA ILE A 285 -13.89 -25.30 -4.26
C ILE A 285 -12.80 -24.52 -3.52
N ARG A 286 -11.71 -25.18 -3.15
CA ARG A 286 -10.63 -24.57 -2.38
C ARG A 286 -9.95 -23.44 -3.16
N ILE A 287 -9.82 -22.31 -2.51
CA ILE A 287 -9.10 -21.12 -3.01
C ILE A 287 -7.77 -20.99 -2.26
N LYS A 288 -6.66 -21.16 -2.98
CA LYS A 288 -5.30 -21.17 -2.39
C LYS A 288 -4.64 -19.80 -2.41
N THR A 289 -4.65 -19.13 -3.57
CA THR A 289 -3.84 -17.93 -3.82
C THR A 289 -4.64 -16.63 -3.87
N LEU A 290 -5.97 -16.72 -4.04
CA LEU A 290 -6.83 -15.55 -4.10
C LEU A 290 -7.12 -15.04 -2.67
N SER A 291 -6.93 -13.75 -2.45
CA SER A 291 -7.30 -13.09 -1.19
C SER A 291 -8.80 -12.86 -1.11
N LEU A 292 -9.37 -12.97 0.08
CA LEU A 292 -10.80 -12.73 0.32
C LEU A 292 -11.00 -11.48 1.18
N GLY A 293 -11.99 -10.67 0.83
CA GLY A 293 -12.46 -9.55 1.63
C GLY A 293 -13.97 -9.61 1.85
N VAL A 294 -14.42 -9.19 3.00
CA VAL A 294 -15.85 -9.13 3.37
C VAL A 294 -16.22 -7.70 3.73
N VAL A 295 -17.29 -7.21 3.10
CA VAL A 295 -17.88 -5.90 3.40
C VAL A 295 -18.98 -6.08 4.43
N ILE A 296 -18.80 -5.52 5.64
CA ILE A 296 -19.69 -5.75 6.79
C ILE A 296 -20.38 -4.43 7.18
N PRO A 297 -21.72 -4.35 7.10
CA PRO A 297 -22.47 -3.19 7.56
C PRO A 297 -22.65 -3.21 9.09
N ASP A 298 -22.95 -2.05 9.67
CA ASP A 298 -23.17 -1.89 11.12
C ASP A 298 -24.28 -2.79 11.67
N ILE A 299 -25.33 -2.99 10.90
CA ILE A 299 -26.46 -3.84 11.30
C ILE A 299 -26.02 -5.26 11.66
N THR A 300 -24.99 -5.79 11.02
CA THR A 300 -24.46 -7.14 11.29
C THR A 300 -23.90 -7.24 12.70
N PHE A 301 -23.17 -6.21 13.15
CA PHE A 301 -22.65 -6.13 14.53
C PHE A 301 -23.77 -6.00 15.56
N GLU A 302 -24.82 -5.24 15.26
CA GLU A 302 -25.96 -5.06 16.13
C GLU A 302 -26.75 -6.35 16.30
N LEU A 303 -26.99 -7.08 15.20
CA LEU A 303 -27.64 -8.39 15.23
C LEU A 303 -26.83 -9.41 16.03
N ALA A 304 -25.51 -9.43 15.86
CA ALA A 304 -24.62 -10.31 16.63
C ALA A 304 -24.63 -9.97 18.12
N ARG A 305 -24.67 -8.69 18.48
CA ARG A 305 -24.78 -8.26 19.89
C ARG A 305 -26.04 -8.80 20.56
N LYS A 306 -27.15 -8.78 19.82
CA LYS A 306 -28.45 -9.29 20.29
C LYS A 306 -28.61 -10.80 20.15
N ASN A 307 -27.65 -11.49 19.53
CA ASN A 307 -27.72 -12.92 19.18
C ASN A 307 -28.91 -13.25 18.28
N GLU A 308 -29.21 -12.36 17.35
CA GLU A 308 -30.28 -12.52 16.36
C GLU A 308 -29.76 -13.14 15.07
N ASP A 309 -30.71 -13.64 14.26
CA ASP A 309 -30.41 -14.07 12.90
C ASP A 309 -30.19 -12.87 12.01
N MET A 310 -29.23 -12.98 11.10
CA MET A 310 -29.03 -12.04 10.01
C MET A 310 -29.59 -12.61 8.72
N TYR A 311 -30.36 -11.81 7.99
CA TYR A 311 -30.90 -12.19 6.68
C TYR A 311 -29.88 -11.88 5.59
N LEU A 312 -29.79 -12.79 4.62
CA LEU A 312 -28.99 -12.68 3.41
C LEU A 312 -29.94 -12.48 2.24
N PHE A 313 -29.65 -11.51 1.37
CA PHE A 313 -30.57 -11.04 0.36
C PHE A 313 -30.09 -11.35 -1.06
N SER A 314 -30.97 -11.91 -1.92
CA SER A 314 -30.68 -12.13 -3.33
C SER A 314 -30.33 -10.83 -4.04
N PRO A 315 -29.10 -10.66 -4.57
CA PRO A 315 -28.71 -9.44 -5.28
C PRO A 315 -29.59 -9.14 -6.49
N TYR A 316 -29.98 -10.17 -7.22
CA TYR A 316 -30.88 -10.06 -8.37
C TYR A 316 -32.25 -9.46 -7.99
N ASP A 317 -32.86 -9.96 -6.93
CA ASP A 317 -34.15 -9.44 -6.47
C ASP A 317 -34.04 -8.03 -5.92
N VAL A 318 -32.97 -7.72 -5.18
CA VAL A 318 -32.71 -6.37 -4.66
C VAL A 318 -32.62 -5.35 -5.80
N GLU A 319 -31.87 -5.69 -6.84
CA GLU A 319 -31.76 -4.80 -8.02
C GLU A 319 -33.10 -4.59 -8.72
N ARG A 320 -33.90 -5.64 -8.85
CA ARG A 320 -35.27 -5.52 -9.43
C ARG A 320 -36.18 -4.63 -8.60
N VAL A 321 -36.09 -4.69 -7.28
CA VAL A 321 -36.96 -3.92 -6.37
C VAL A 321 -36.52 -2.46 -6.29
N TYR A 322 -35.24 -2.21 -6.16
CA TYR A 322 -34.68 -0.87 -5.90
C TYR A 322 -34.18 -0.16 -7.17
N GLY A 323 -34.01 -0.85 -8.27
CA GLY A 323 -33.49 -0.29 -9.52
C GLY A 323 -32.01 0.05 -9.54
N VAL A 324 -31.26 -0.38 -8.51
CA VAL A 324 -29.81 -0.22 -8.40
C VAL A 324 -29.19 -1.54 -7.90
N PRO A 325 -27.92 -1.83 -8.23
CA PRO A 325 -27.25 -3.05 -7.78
C PRO A 325 -27.20 -3.15 -6.24
N PHE A 326 -27.11 -4.37 -5.75
CA PHE A 326 -27.07 -4.64 -4.30
C PHE A 326 -25.93 -3.89 -3.60
N SER A 327 -24.76 -3.77 -4.22
CA SER A 327 -23.63 -3.02 -3.68
C SER A 327 -23.89 -1.53 -3.46
N GLU A 328 -24.87 -0.95 -4.14
CA GLU A 328 -25.26 0.46 -4.02
C GLU A 328 -26.32 0.71 -2.94
N ILE A 329 -26.75 -0.32 -2.24
CA ILE A 329 -27.76 -0.24 -1.17
C ILE A 329 -27.06 -0.18 0.19
N SER A 330 -27.50 0.73 1.05
CA SER A 330 -27.16 0.67 2.48
C SER A 330 -27.98 -0.42 3.16
N VAL A 331 -27.37 -1.56 3.43
CA VAL A 331 -28.06 -2.68 4.09
C VAL A 331 -28.47 -2.28 5.51
N THR A 332 -27.68 -1.50 6.22
CA THR A 332 -28.05 -1.00 7.55
C THR A 332 -29.35 -0.20 7.53
N GLU A 333 -29.50 0.72 6.58
CA GLU A 333 -30.70 1.56 6.48
C GLU A 333 -31.92 0.80 5.97
N LYS A 334 -31.72 -0.12 5.03
CA LYS A 334 -32.78 -0.85 4.32
C LYS A 334 -33.06 -2.26 4.89
N TYR A 335 -32.35 -2.67 5.92
CA TYR A 335 -32.41 -4.05 6.43
C TYR A 335 -33.82 -4.53 6.72
N HIS A 336 -34.57 -3.82 7.57
CA HIS A 336 -35.92 -4.21 7.97
C HIS A 336 -36.89 -4.15 6.81
N GLU A 337 -36.79 -3.14 5.94
CA GLU A 337 -37.59 -3.03 4.73
C GLU A 337 -37.40 -4.23 3.81
N MET A 338 -36.12 -4.63 3.58
CA MET A 338 -35.81 -5.81 2.77
C MET A 338 -36.23 -7.14 3.40
N VAL A 339 -36.16 -7.23 4.72
CA VAL A 339 -36.64 -8.44 5.46
C VAL A 339 -38.15 -8.62 5.27
N ASP A 340 -38.92 -7.54 5.29
CA ASP A 340 -40.37 -7.57 5.18
C ASP A 340 -40.87 -7.66 3.73
N ASP A 341 -39.99 -7.39 2.74
CA ASP A 341 -40.37 -7.41 1.33
C ASP A 341 -40.42 -8.84 0.77
N GLY A 342 -41.59 -9.35 0.52
CA GLY A 342 -41.84 -10.69 -0.05
C GLY A 342 -41.30 -10.88 -1.49
N ARG A 343 -40.92 -9.83 -2.19
CA ARG A 343 -40.35 -9.90 -3.56
C ARG A 343 -38.88 -10.26 -3.56
N ILE A 344 -38.20 -10.11 -2.40
CA ILE A 344 -36.78 -10.40 -2.23
C ILE A 344 -36.60 -11.77 -1.62
N HIS A 345 -35.99 -12.69 -2.36
CA HIS A 345 -35.59 -13.99 -1.81
C HIS A 345 -34.48 -13.81 -0.77
N LYS A 346 -34.61 -14.50 0.35
CA LYS A 346 -33.67 -14.37 1.44
C LYS A 346 -33.41 -15.71 2.15
N ARG A 347 -32.21 -15.81 2.71
CA ARG A 347 -31.78 -16.88 3.62
C ARG A 347 -31.43 -16.25 4.95
N LYS A 348 -31.32 -17.02 6.00
CA LYS A 348 -30.87 -16.51 7.29
C LYS A 348 -29.82 -17.39 7.92
N ILE A 349 -28.92 -16.77 8.64
CA ILE A 349 -27.91 -17.41 9.49
C ILE A 349 -27.85 -16.66 10.82
N ASN A 350 -27.38 -17.31 11.88
CA ASN A 350 -27.16 -16.62 13.14
C ASN A 350 -25.96 -15.66 13.02
N ALA A 351 -26.13 -14.39 13.42
CA ALA A 351 -25.09 -13.37 13.26
C ALA A 351 -23.81 -13.65 14.08
N ARG A 352 -23.93 -14.23 15.28
CA ARG A 352 -22.74 -14.63 16.06
C ARG A 352 -21.98 -15.76 15.40
N ARG A 353 -22.68 -16.72 14.81
CA ARG A 353 -22.06 -17.80 14.04
C ARG A 353 -21.29 -17.26 12.83
N PHE A 354 -21.82 -16.24 12.16
CA PHE A 354 -21.12 -15.57 11.07
C PHE A 354 -19.76 -15.01 11.55
N PHE A 355 -19.72 -14.26 12.65
CA PHE A 355 -18.47 -13.73 13.19
C PHE A 355 -17.54 -14.81 13.73
N GLN A 356 -18.09 -15.88 14.32
CA GLN A 356 -17.29 -17.02 14.72
C GLN A 356 -16.61 -17.68 13.51
N THR A 357 -17.34 -17.84 12.42
CA THR A 357 -16.78 -18.39 11.17
C THR A 357 -15.66 -17.50 10.61
N ILE A 358 -15.85 -16.18 10.61
CA ILE A 358 -14.78 -15.25 10.20
C ILE A 358 -13.53 -15.45 11.07
N ALA A 359 -13.69 -15.52 12.39
CA ALA A 359 -12.57 -15.72 13.32
C ALA A 359 -11.86 -17.06 13.08
N GLU A 360 -12.60 -18.14 12.84
CA GLU A 360 -12.04 -19.45 12.51
C GLU A 360 -11.22 -19.41 11.21
N ILE A 361 -11.79 -18.84 10.15
CA ILE A 361 -11.11 -18.72 8.85
C ILE A 361 -9.87 -17.83 8.94
N GLN A 362 -9.92 -16.75 9.69
CA GLN A 362 -8.75 -15.91 9.93
C GLN A 362 -7.67 -16.64 10.73
N PHE A 363 -8.05 -17.44 11.69
CA PHE A 363 -7.10 -18.27 12.44
C PHE A 363 -6.41 -19.30 11.53
N GLU A 364 -7.16 -19.93 10.63
CA GLU A 364 -6.63 -20.93 9.67
C GLU A 364 -5.79 -20.32 8.55
N SER A 365 -6.18 -19.14 8.01
CA SER A 365 -5.66 -18.61 6.75
C SER A 365 -5.18 -17.16 6.79
N GLY A 366 -5.49 -16.40 7.83
CA GLY A 366 -5.27 -14.95 7.88
C GLY A 366 -6.33 -14.11 7.15
N TYR A 367 -7.23 -14.74 6.40
CA TYR A 367 -8.34 -14.11 5.67
C TYR A 367 -9.68 -14.34 6.39
N PRO A 368 -10.74 -13.58 6.07
CA PRO A 368 -10.83 -12.50 5.10
C PRO A 368 -10.32 -11.16 5.63
N TYR A 369 -10.04 -10.21 4.71
CA TYR A 369 -9.99 -8.79 5.05
C TYR A 369 -11.39 -8.30 5.37
N ILE A 370 -11.51 -7.20 6.12
CA ILE A 370 -12.80 -6.62 6.49
C ILE A 370 -12.87 -5.16 6.05
N VAL A 371 -13.98 -4.78 5.40
CA VAL A 371 -14.35 -3.39 5.14
C VAL A 371 -15.56 -3.08 6.01
N PHE A 372 -15.46 -2.08 6.87
CA PHE A 372 -16.57 -1.60 7.70
C PHE A 372 -17.39 -0.62 6.86
N GLU A 373 -18.45 -1.14 6.23
CA GLU A 373 -19.18 -0.47 5.15
C GLU A 373 -19.73 0.91 5.53
N ASP A 374 -20.40 1.01 6.67
CA ASP A 374 -21.04 2.27 7.08
C ASP A 374 -19.99 3.30 7.52
N THR A 375 -18.94 2.86 8.22
CA THR A 375 -17.82 3.72 8.61
C THR A 375 -17.13 4.31 7.39
N VAL A 376 -16.83 3.49 6.40
CA VAL A 376 -16.20 3.90 5.13
C VAL A 376 -17.07 4.91 4.38
N ASN A 377 -18.35 4.62 4.22
CA ASN A 377 -19.27 5.47 3.46
C ASN A 377 -19.63 6.77 4.20
N LYS A 378 -19.70 6.75 5.52
CA LYS A 378 -19.89 7.96 6.33
C LYS A 378 -18.70 8.92 6.21
N ALA A 379 -17.49 8.38 6.15
CA ALA A 379 -16.26 9.16 6.01
C ALA A 379 -15.98 9.62 4.58
N ASN A 380 -16.66 9.06 3.58
CA ASN A 380 -16.42 9.35 2.17
C ASN A 380 -16.83 10.80 1.83
N PRO A 381 -15.90 11.64 1.36
CA PRO A 381 -16.23 13.01 0.97
C PRO A 381 -16.75 13.15 -0.46
N ILE A 382 -16.75 12.07 -1.24
CA ILE A 382 -17.10 12.03 -2.66
C ILE A 382 -18.51 11.47 -2.83
N LYS A 383 -19.29 12.05 -3.74
CA LYS A 383 -20.61 11.53 -4.09
C LYS A 383 -20.50 10.11 -4.66
N GLY A 384 -21.32 9.22 -4.15
CA GLY A 384 -21.36 7.81 -4.52
C GLY A 384 -21.05 6.90 -3.34
N ARG A 385 -20.97 5.61 -3.62
CA ARG A 385 -20.79 4.59 -2.60
C ARG A 385 -19.50 3.83 -2.80
N ILE A 386 -18.76 3.61 -1.72
CA ILE A 386 -17.59 2.75 -1.69
C ILE A 386 -18.09 1.33 -1.39
N THR A 387 -17.74 0.38 -2.27
CA THR A 387 -18.32 -0.97 -2.28
C THR A 387 -17.29 -2.08 -2.07
N MET A 388 -16.00 -1.75 -2.10
CA MET A 388 -14.90 -2.70 -2.01
C MET A 388 -13.59 -1.97 -1.65
N SER A 389 -12.54 -2.73 -1.47
CA SER A 389 -11.18 -2.22 -1.37
C SER A 389 -10.23 -3.02 -2.28
N ASN A 390 -8.94 -2.73 -2.21
CA ASN A 390 -7.90 -3.40 -2.99
C ASN A 390 -7.30 -4.62 -2.27
N LEU A 391 -6.23 -5.16 -2.85
CA LEU A 391 -5.47 -6.30 -2.31
C LEU A 391 -4.93 -6.08 -0.89
N CYS A 392 -4.62 -4.83 -0.53
CA CYS A 392 -4.02 -4.47 0.75
C CYS A 392 -4.95 -3.63 1.65
N SER A 393 -6.20 -3.44 1.25
CA SER A 393 -7.28 -2.81 2.04
C SER A 393 -7.07 -1.33 2.38
N GLU A 394 -6.24 -0.59 1.63
CA GLU A 394 -6.04 0.86 1.84
C GLU A 394 -6.76 1.74 0.83
N ILE A 395 -7.23 1.21 -0.31
CA ILE A 395 -7.88 2.00 -1.35
C ILE A 395 -9.40 1.99 -1.16
N LEU A 396 -9.96 3.17 -0.99
CA LEU A 396 -11.39 3.39 -0.79
C LEU A 396 -11.86 4.53 -1.70
N GLN A 397 -12.38 4.16 -2.87
CA GLN A 397 -12.82 5.09 -3.89
C GLN A 397 -14.18 4.67 -4.44
N VAL A 398 -14.91 5.63 -5.01
CA VAL A 398 -16.16 5.38 -5.73
C VAL A 398 -15.86 4.85 -7.12
N SER A 399 -16.67 3.91 -7.58
CA SER A 399 -16.63 3.35 -8.93
C SER A 399 -17.97 3.48 -9.64
N GLU A 400 -17.95 3.35 -10.96
CA GLU A 400 -19.13 3.38 -11.81
C GLU A 400 -19.13 2.12 -12.70
N ALA A 401 -20.28 1.43 -12.74
CA ALA A 401 -20.40 0.21 -13.52
C ALA A 401 -20.28 0.47 -15.03
N SER A 402 -19.61 -0.42 -15.72
CA SER A 402 -19.59 -0.49 -17.19
C SER A 402 -20.70 -1.41 -17.69
N THR A 403 -21.17 -1.19 -18.93
CA THR A 403 -22.06 -2.10 -19.66
C THR A 403 -21.42 -2.52 -20.97
N TYR A 404 -21.82 -3.69 -21.46
CA TYR A 404 -21.17 -4.34 -22.60
C TYR A 404 -22.18 -4.84 -23.62
N ASN A 405 -21.74 -4.90 -24.89
CA ASN A 405 -22.43 -5.58 -25.97
C ASN A 405 -22.12 -7.10 -25.93
N ASP A 406 -22.85 -7.88 -26.72
CA ASP A 406 -22.68 -9.35 -26.79
C ASP A 406 -21.29 -9.77 -27.27
N ASP A 407 -20.59 -8.90 -28.01
CA ASP A 407 -19.21 -9.11 -28.47
C ASP A 407 -18.12 -8.69 -27.42
N LEU A 408 -18.53 -8.39 -26.20
CA LEU A 408 -17.72 -7.90 -25.10
C LEU A 408 -17.13 -6.49 -25.28
N SER A 409 -17.51 -5.78 -26.35
CA SER A 409 -17.18 -4.37 -26.46
C SER A 409 -17.97 -3.54 -25.44
N TYR A 410 -17.43 -2.41 -25.02
CA TYR A 410 -18.16 -1.51 -24.10
C TYR A 410 -19.32 -0.83 -24.83
N SER A 411 -20.54 -0.95 -24.31
CA SER A 411 -21.67 -0.07 -24.66
C SER A 411 -21.66 1.20 -23.81
N HIS A 412 -21.18 1.12 -22.57
CA HIS A 412 -20.85 2.24 -21.70
C HIS A 412 -19.57 1.96 -20.92
N VAL A 413 -18.61 2.87 -21.00
CA VAL A 413 -17.37 2.79 -20.21
C VAL A 413 -17.61 3.46 -18.88
N GLY A 414 -17.67 2.67 -17.82
CA GLY A 414 -17.75 3.15 -16.45
C GLY A 414 -16.40 3.66 -15.91
N LYS A 415 -16.27 3.73 -14.59
CA LYS A 415 -15.05 4.15 -13.90
C LYS A 415 -14.65 3.07 -12.91
N ASP A 416 -13.59 2.34 -13.23
CA ASP A 416 -12.88 1.47 -12.31
C ASP A 416 -11.66 2.21 -11.72
N ILE A 417 -10.96 1.59 -10.78
CA ILE A 417 -10.05 2.27 -9.87
C ILE A 417 -8.62 1.78 -10.09
N SER A 418 -7.66 2.71 -10.09
CA SER A 418 -6.23 2.44 -9.99
C SER A 418 -5.63 3.11 -8.74
N CYS A 419 -4.54 2.53 -8.22
CA CYS A 419 -3.89 2.96 -7.00
C CYS A 419 -2.56 3.63 -7.33
N ASN A 420 -2.52 4.95 -7.34
CA ASN A 420 -1.32 5.74 -7.61
C ASN A 420 -0.65 6.06 -6.26
N LEU A 421 0.27 5.18 -5.84
CA LEU A 421 0.83 5.17 -4.49
C LEU A 421 2.29 5.63 -4.44
N GLY A 422 2.65 6.21 -3.32
CA GLY A 422 3.98 6.50 -2.85
C GLY A 422 3.90 6.87 -1.38
N SER A 423 5.01 6.82 -0.65
CA SER A 423 4.97 7.00 0.80
C SER A 423 6.03 7.98 1.29
N LEU A 424 5.69 8.71 2.36
CA LEU A 424 6.63 9.51 3.12
C LEU A 424 7.26 8.63 4.22
N ASN A 425 8.57 8.84 4.44
CA ASN A 425 9.23 8.36 5.64
C ASN A 425 9.02 9.41 6.74
N ILE A 426 8.27 9.09 7.77
CA ILE A 426 7.87 10.04 8.82
C ILE A 426 9.10 10.69 9.49
N ALA A 427 10.13 9.91 9.83
CA ALA A 427 11.34 10.45 10.45
C ALA A 427 12.05 11.45 9.53
N LYS A 428 12.23 11.10 8.27
CA LYS A 428 12.88 11.97 7.28
C LYS A 428 12.04 13.21 6.95
N THR A 429 10.72 13.06 6.94
CA THR A 429 9.79 14.18 6.73
C THR A 429 9.83 15.15 7.91
N MET A 430 9.89 14.64 9.14
CA MET A 430 10.08 15.48 10.33
C MET A 430 11.45 16.18 10.35
N ASP A 431 12.46 15.59 9.74
CA ASP A 431 13.80 16.17 9.59
C ASP A 431 13.88 17.16 8.40
N SER A 432 12.83 17.26 7.57
CA SER A 432 12.82 18.15 6.41
C SER A 432 12.99 19.63 6.83
N PRO A 433 13.80 20.41 6.12
CA PRO A 433 13.90 21.85 6.36
C PRO A 433 12.63 22.61 5.95
N ASP A 434 11.80 22.01 5.10
CA ASP A 434 10.52 22.58 4.64
C ASP A 434 9.48 21.45 4.50
N PHE A 435 8.74 21.23 5.59
CA PHE A 435 7.71 20.20 5.68
C PHE A 435 6.62 20.37 4.61
N SER A 436 6.14 21.60 4.42
CA SER A 436 5.10 21.92 3.44
C SER A 436 5.54 21.58 2.00
N LYS A 437 6.77 21.92 1.64
CA LYS A 437 7.35 21.60 0.34
C LYS A 437 7.48 20.09 0.13
N THR A 438 7.90 19.35 1.14
CA THR A 438 8.01 17.88 1.07
C THR A 438 6.66 17.24 0.71
N ILE A 439 5.57 17.68 1.37
CA ILE A 439 4.23 17.18 1.08
C ILE A 439 3.79 17.58 -0.34
N GLU A 440 3.98 18.85 -0.72
CA GLU A 440 3.63 19.34 -2.06
C GLU A 440 4.34 18.52 -3.16
N MET A 441 5.63 18.27 -2.99
CA MET A 441 6.40 17.47 -3.97
C MET A 441 5.90 16.04 -4.05
N ALA A 442 5.55 15.42 -2.93
CA ALA A 442 4.95 14.08 -2.92
C ALA A 442 3.61 14.06 -3.67
N ILE A 443 2.73 15.03 -3.45
CA ILE A 443 1.44 15.15 -4.16
C ILE A 443 1.67 15.38 -5.66
N ARG A 444 2.61 16.24 -6.05
CA ARG A 444 2.94 16.46 -7.47
C ARG A 444 3.54 15.21 -8.12
N GLY A 445 4.38 14.48 -7.42
CA GLY A 445 4.96 13.23 -7.91
C GLY A 445 3.89 12.17 -8.16
N LEU A 446 2.96 11.98 -7.25
CA LEU A 446 1.85 11.05 -7.39
C LEU A 446 0.84 11.48 -8.45
N THR A 447 0.59 12.78 -8.59
CA THR A 447 -0.22 13.34 -9.67
C THR A 447 0.39 13.02 -11.02
N ALA A 448 1.71 13.14 -11.15
CA ALA A 448 2.42 12.74 -12.37
C ALA A 448 2.30 11.23 -12.65
N VAL A 449 2.36 10.38 -11.62
CA VAL A 449 2.12 8.93 -11.79
C VAL A 449 0.75 8.67 -12.37
N SER A 450 -0.29 9.34 -11.85
CA SER A 450 -1.65 9.24 -12.39
C SER A 450 -1.71 9.69 -13.84
N ASP A 451 -1.17 10.88 -14.16
CA ASP A 451 -1.19 11.46 -15.51
C ASP A 451 -0.43 10.61 -16.53
N LEU A 452 0.65 9.94 -16.12
CA LEU A 452 1.54 9.15 -16.99
C LEU A 452 1.17 7.66 -17.10
N SER A 453 0.19 7.21 -16.31
CA SER A 453 -0.26 5.82 -16.36
C SER A 453 -1.11 5.57 -17.62
N ASP A 454 -0.61 4.71 -18.50
CA ASP A 454 -1.32 4.32 -19.73
C ASP A 454 -1.90 2.91 -19.57
N ILE A 455 -3.18 2.83 -19.24
CA ILE A 455 -3.92 1.59 -19.02
C ILE A 455 -5.02 1.42 -20.07
N GLY A 456 -4.71 1.77 -21.32
CA GLY A 456 -5.65 1.70 -22.44
C GLY A 456 -6.20 0.30 -22.73
N SER A 457 -5.51 -0.76 -22.28
CA SER A 457 -6.00 -2.15 -22.39
C SER A 457 -7.26 -2.42 -21.53
N VAL A 458 -7.54 -1.59 -20.52
CA VAL A 458 -8.76 -1.65 -19.69
C VAL A 458 -9.38 -0.25 -19.65
N PRO A 459 -10.24 0.09 -20.62
CA PRO A 459 -10.80 1.45 -20.78
C PRO A 459 -11.49 2.01 -19.54
N SER A 460 -12.14 1.17 -18.73
CA SER A 460 -12.79 1.63 -17.49
C SER A 460 -11.79 2.10 -16.43
N ILE A 461 -10.61 1.48 -16.35
CA ILE A 461 -9.51 1.94 -15.51
C ILE A 461 -8.95 3.26 -16.05
N ALA A 462 -8.67 3.33 -17.34
CA ALA A 462 -8.14 4.54 -17.96
C ALA A 462 -9.07 5.75 -17.75
N ARG A 463 -10.38 5.55 -17.95
CA ARG A 463 -11.39 6.61 -17.73
C ARG A 463 -11.48 7.00 -16.25
N GLY A 464 -11.53 6.03 -15.34
CA GLY A 464 -11.59 6.30 -13.90
C GLY A 464 -10.39 7.11 -13.42
N ASN A 465 -9.19 6.75 -13.84
CA ASN A 465 -7.96 7.48 -13.51
C ASN A 465 -7.96 8.90 -14.08
N ALA A 466 -8.34 9.07 -15.37
CA ALA A 466 -8.36 10.36 -16.03
C ALA A 466 -9.39 11.33 -15.45
N MET A 467 -10.52 10.83 -14.94
CA MET A 467 -11.59 11.66 -14.37
C MET A 467 -11.37 11.99 -12.90
N SER A 468 -10.79 11.08 -12.15
CA SER A 468 -10.58 11.24 -10.70
C SER A 468 -9.26 11.90 -10.35
N HIS A 469 -8.20 11.72 -11.14
CA HIS A 469 -6.82 12.07 -10.78
C HIS A 469 -6.46 11.57 -9.38
N ALA A 470 -7.02 10.42 -8.98
CA ALA A 470 -6.90 9.88 -7.63
C ALA A 470 -5.47 9.46 -7.33
N ILE A 471 -5.01 9.79 -6.15
CA ILE A 471 -3.71 9.42 -5.61
C ILE A 471 -3.85 8.87 -4.20
N GLY A 472 -2.80 8.20 -3.71
CA GLY A 472 -2.72 7.67 -2.36
C GLY A 472 -1.35 7.91 -1.75
N LEU A 473 -1.16 9.06 -1.10
CA LEU A 473 0.04 9.32 -0.31
C LEU A 473 -0.01 8.51 0.98
N GLY A 474 0.95 7.60 1.14
CA GLY A 474 1.10 6.76 2.31
C GLY A 474 2.18 7.26 3.26
N GLN A 475 2.36 6.49 4.34
CA GLN A 475 3.32 6.77 5.40
C GLN A 475 4.07 5.49 5.77
N MET A 476 5.33 5.63 6.14
CA MET A 476 6.14 4.56 6.72
C MET A 476 7.07 5.13 7.78
N ASN A 477 7.65 4.25 8.60
CA ASN A 477 8.61 4.62 9.65
C ASN A 477 8.02 5.35 10.86
N LEU A 478 6.75 5.11 11.19
CA LEU A 478 6.18 5.67 12.42
C LEU A 478 6.91 5.12 13.65
N HIS A 479 7.04 3.80 13.75
CA HIS A 479 7.72 3.18 14.89
C HIS A 479 9.19 3.58 14.97
N GLY A 480 9.89 3.61 13.83
CA GLY A 480 11.30 4.04 13.79
C GLY A 480 11.48 5.48 14.28
N TYR A 481 10.60 6.38 13.87
CA TYR A 481 10.61 7.77 14.36
C TYR A 481 10.35 7.85 15.87
N LEU A 482 9.29 7.22 16.34
CA LEU A 482 8.92 7.23 17.75
C LEU A 482 10.05 6.68 18.63
N ALA A 483 10.63 5.54 18.24
CA ALA A 483 11.73 4.92 18.98
C ALA A 483 12.99 5.81 18.98
N ARG A 484 13.33 6.42 17.84
CA ARG A 484 14.43 7.39 17.76
C ARG A 484 14.26 8.55 18.72
N GLU A 485 13.03 9.03 18.87
CA GLU A 485 12.69 10.15 19.75
C GLU A 485 12.34 9.73 21.18
N HIS A 486 12.60 8.48 21.54
CA HIS A 486 12.35 7.91 22.86
C HIS A 486 10.88 7.97 23.30
N VAL A 487 10.00 7.61 22.37
CA VAL A 487 8.56 7.51 22.58
C VAL A 487 8.12 6.06 22.36
N HIS A 488 7.41 5.49 23.34
CA HIS A 488 6.85 4.15 23.18
C HIS A 488 5.67 4.15 22.21
N TYR A 489 5.63 3.19 21.31
CA TYR A 489 4.50 3.00 20.40
C TYR A 489 3.21 2.77 21.18
N GLY A 490 2.15 3.44 20.80
CA GLY A 490 0.84 3.34 21.45
C GLY A 490 0.70 4.09 22.78
N SER A 491 1.72 4.83 23.21
CA SER A 491 1.64 5.74 24.37
C SER A 491 0.76 6.95 24.05
N GLU A 492 0.37 7.70 25.08
CA GLU A 492 -0.38 8.95 24.92
C GLU A 492 0.39 9.96 24.04
N GLU A 493 1.70 10.09 24.26
CA GLU A 493 2.59 10.94 23.47
C GLU A 493 2.67 10.51 22.01
N ALA A 494 2.72 9.20 21.75
CA ALA A 494 2.73 8.64 20.41
C ALA A 494 1.42 8.88 19.68
N LEU A 495 0.28 8.72 20.36
CA LEU A 495 -1.03 9.00 19.78
C LEU A 495 -1.23 10.49 19.49
N ASP A 496 -0.78 11.35 20.38
CA ASP A 496 -0.83 12.81 20.21
C ASP A 496 0.01 13.25 18.99
N PHE A 497 1.25 12.77 18.87
CA PHE A 497 2.08 13.01 17.70
C PHE A 497 1.43 12.53 16.41
N THR A 498 0.93 11.29 16.40
CA THR A 498 0.27 10.69 15.22
C THR A 498 -0.92 11.53 14.77
N ASN A 499 -1.73 12.01 15.70
CA ASN A 499 -2.86 12.90 15.46
C ASN A 499 -2.43 14.21 14.77
N MET A 500 -1.46 14.89 15.32
CA MET A 500 -0.97 16.18 14.80
C MET A 500 -0.27 16.02 13.45
N TYR A 501 0.55 15.00 13.31
CA TYR A 501 1.26 14.68 12.06
C TYR A 501 0.28 14.42 10.90
N PHE A 502 -0.64 13.47 11.07
CA PHE A 502 -1.57 13.11 10.01
C PHE A 502 -2.53 14.25 9.65
N MET A 503 -3.00 15.02 10.64
CA MET A 503 -3.81 16.21 10.39
C MET A 503 -3.05 17.25 9.55
N THR A 504 -1.78 17.50 9.85
CA THR A 504 -0.96 18.46 9.12
C THR A 504 -0.65 17.98 7.72
N VAL A 505 -0.39 16.69 7.54
CA VAL A 505 -0.21 16.09 6.18
C VAL A 505 -1.50 16.26 5.36
N LEU A 506 -2.66 16.01 5.94
CA LEU A 506 -3.94 16.21 5.23
C LEU A 506 -4.10 17.67 4.80
N PHE A 507 -3.85 18.61 5.70
CA PHE A 507 -3.91 20.05 5.39
C PHE A 507 -3.01 20.42 4.21
N GLU A 508 -1.74 20.02 4.25
CA GLU A 508 -0.77 20.32 3.19
C GLU A 508 -1.09 19.59 1.89
N ALA A 509 -1.63 18.37 1.95
CA ALA A 509 -2.04 17.62 0.77
C ALA A 509 -3.23 18.27 0.06
N ILE A 510 -4.25 18.69 0.80
CA ILE A 510 -5.40 19.43 0.24
C ILE A 510 -4.93 20.75 -0.39
N LYS A 511 -4.06 21.49 0.32
CA LYS A 511 -3.47 22.75 -0.17
C LYS A 511 -2.71 22.54 -1.49
N ALA A 512 -1.91 21.48 -1.58
CA ALA A 512 -1.18 21.13 -2.80
C ALA A 512 -2.13 20.78 -3.96
N SER A 513 -3.16 19.96 -3.72
CA SER A 513 -4.17 19.61 -4.73
C SER A 513 -4.97 20.82 -5.21
N CYS A 514 -5.31 21.72 -4.31
CA CYS A 514 -5.96 22.99 -4.65
C CYS A 514 -5.05 23.88 -5.52
N LYS A 515 -3.76 23.98 -5.18
CA LYS A 515 -2.77 24.72 -5.96
C LYS A 515 -2.64 24.15 -7.38
N ILE A 516 -2.60 22.83 -7.54
CA ILE A 516 -2.55 22.18 -8.85
C ILE A 516 -3.82 22.48 -9.65
N ALA A 517 -4.99 22.40 -9.04
CA ALA A 517 -6.27 22.76 -9.69
C ALA A 517 -6.28 24.21 -10.18
N ARG A 518 -5.79 25.13 -9.37
CA ARG A 518 -5.66 26.53 -9.74
C ARG A 518 -4.70 26.75 -10.91
N GLU A 519 -3.54 26.11 -10.89
CA GLU A 519 -2.52 26.22 -11.93
C GLU A 519 -3.01 25.63 -13.27
N ARG A 520 -3.73 24.53 -13.22
CA ARG A 520 -4.22 23.81 -14.42
C ARG A 520 -5.59 24.28 -14.89
N GLY A 521 -6.36 24.96 -14.05
CA GLY A 521 -7.74 25.35 -14.33
C GLY A 521 -8.69 24.15 -14.46
N GLU A 522 -8.40 23.08 -13.75
CA GLU A 522 -9.10 21.79 -13.82
C GLU A 522 -9.28 21.18 -12.43
N THR A 523 -10.42 20.53 -12.21
CA THR A 523 -10.74 19.77 -11.00
C THR A 523 -11.05 18.33 -11.35
N PHE A 524 -11.04 17.43 -10.38
CA PHE A 524 -11.58 16.09 -10.58
C PHE A 524 -13.08 16.15 -10.93
N GLU A 525 -13.55 15.17 -11.71
CA GLU A 525 -14.96 15.07 -12.10
C GLU A 525 -15.86 14.88 -10.86
N GLY A 526 -16.88 15.71 -10.72
CA GLY A 526 -17.82 15.67 -9.60
C GLY A 526 -17.37 16.46 -8.36
N PHE A 527 -16.37 17.32 -8.49
CA PHE A 527 -15.90 18.18 -7.39
C PHE A 527 -17.05 18.98 -6.76
N GLU A 528 -17.93 19.58 -7.57
CA GLU A 528 -19.03 20.43 -7.09
C GLU A 528 -20.04 19.68 -6.21
N GLU A 529 -20.11 18.36 -6.36
CA GLU A 529 -21.00 17.51 -5.57
C GLU A 529 -20.31 16.90 -4.34
N SER A 530 -19.02 17.21 -4.14
CA SER A 530 -18.22 16.72 -3.01
C SER A 530 -18.43 17.51 -1.73
N LYS A 531 -18.12 16.90 -0.59
CA LYS A 531 -18.10 17.58 0.71
C LYS A 531 -16.98 18.63 0.81
N TYR A 532 -16.02 18.59 -0.09
CA TYR A 532 -14.98 19.63 -0.20
C TYR A 532 -15.58 20.92 -0.75
N ALA A 533 -16.38 20.85 -1.80
CA ALA A 533 -17.05 22.02 -2.40
C ALA A 533 -18.08 22.65 -1.48
N SER A 534 -18.81 21.85 -0.72
CA SER A 534 -19.81 22.30 0.27
C SER A 534 -19.20 22.80 1.58
N VAL A 535 -17.89 22.73 1.75
CA VAL A 535 -17.18 23.05 3.00
C VAL A 535 -17.48 22.08 4.17
N GLU A 536 -18.39 21.12 4.00
CA GLU A 536 -18.77 20.16 5.05
C GLU A 536 -17.57 19.36 5.57
N PHE A 537 -16.65 18.95 4.68
CA PHE A 537 -15.45 18.22 5.04
C PHE A 537 -14.58 18.96 6.07
N PHE A 538 -14.51 20.29 5.98
CA PHE A 538 -13.64 21.12 6.82
C PHE A 538 -14.24 21.45 8.18
N ARG A 539 -15.53 21.20 8.40
CA ARG A 539 -16.24 21.63 9.62
C ARG A 539 -15.58 21.16 10.90
N LYS A 540 -15.19 19.89 10.97
CA LYS A 540 -14.54 19.36 12.19
C LYS A 540 -13.22 20.06 12.54
N TYR A 541 -12.54 20.66 11.56
CA TYR A 541 -11.28 21.39 11.77
C TYR A 541 -11.48 22.89 11.99
N ILE A 542 -12.58 23.43 11.51
CA ILE A 542 -12.94 24.85 11.70
C ILE A 542 -13.66 25.04 13.03
N ASP A 543 -14.57 24.16 13.38
CA ASP A 543 -15.44 24.25 14.55
C ASP A 543 -14.75 23.84 15.86
N GLU A 544 -13.74 22.98 15.79
CA GLU A 544 -12.97 22.51 16.93
C GLU A 544 -11.47 22.84 16.79
N GLU A 545 -10.82 23.12 17.90
CA GLU A 545 -9.37 23.32 17.95
C GLU A 545 -8.67 21.96 18.06
N TRP A 546 -7.75 21.72 17.11
CA TRP A 546 -6.87 20.57 17.10
C TRP A 546 -5.47 21.01 17.47
N ALA A 547 -5.02 20.69 18.66
CA ALA A 547 -3.73 21.09 19.20
C ALA A 547 -3.05 19.93 19.93
N PRO A 548 -1.70 19.94 20.04
CA PRO A 548 -1.01 18.91 20.80
C PRO A 548 -1.41 18.99 22.30
N THR A 549 -1.56 17.83 22.91
CA THR A 549 -2.02 17.67 24.30
C THR A 549 -0.90 17.31 25.26
N THR A 550 0.24 16.83 24.75
CA THR A 550 1.39 16.40 25.56
C THR A 550 2.61 17.31 25.33
N ASP A 551 3.43 17.45 26.35
CA ASP A 551 4.67 18.24 26.27
C ASP A 551 5.66 17.62 25.29
N LYS A 552 5.76 16.29 25.25
CA LYS A 552 6.65 15.59 24.31
C LYS A 552 6.26 15.86 22.85
N CYS A 553 4.97 15.84 22.53
CA CYS A 553 4.51 16.18 21.19
C CYS A 553 4.85 17.62 20.81
N ARG A 554 4.62 18.58 21.73
CA ARG A 554 5.00 19.99 21.52
C ARG A 554 6.51 20.12 21.24
N GLU A 555 7.33 19.42 21.99
CA GLU A 555 8.80 19.39 21.81
C GLU A 555 9.17 18.85 20.42
N LEU A 556 8.59 17.72 19.99
CA LEU A 556 8.85 17.12 18.67
C LEU A 556 8.46 18.07 17.53
N LEU A 557 7.30 18.69 17.64
CA LEU A 557 6.82 19.65 16.63
C LEU A 557 7.69 20.90 16.57
N ALA A 558 8.10 21.42 17.72
CA ALA A 558 8.97 22.61 17.81
C ALA A 558 10.38 22.37 17.24
N ALA A 559 10.86 21.13 17.29
CA ALA A 559 12.18 20.74 16.75
C ALA A 559 12.19 20.53 15.23
N SER A 560 11.07 20.71 14.55
CA SER A 560 10.91 20.49 13.11
C SER A 560 10.37 21.72 12.38
N SER A 561 10.29 21.65 11.04
CA SER A 561 9.67 22.69 10.22
C SER A 561 8.14 22.54 10.08
N ILE A 562 7.54 21.56 10.72
CA ILE A 562 6.09 21.32 10.70
C ILE A 562 5.35 22.49 11.36
N LYS A 563 4.29 22.94 10.74
CA LYS A 563 3.37 23.94 11.28
C LYS A 563 1.98 23.35 11.36
N VAL A 564 1.54 23.03 12.56
CA VAL A 564 0.18 22.50 12.80
C VAL A 564 -0.82 23.61 12.44
N PRO A 565 -1.80 23.33 11.54
CA PRO A 565 -2.75 24.34 11.11
C PRO A 565 -3.71 24.71 12.25
N THR A 566 -4.01 26.01 12.34
CA THR A 566 -5.02 26.57 13.23
C THR A 566 -6.41 26.46 12.60
N GLN A 567 -7.47 26.73 13.39
CA GLN A 567 -8.83 26.84 12.85
C GLN A 567 -8.92 27.90 11.73
N ALA A 568 -8.22 29.04 11.88
CA ALA A 568 -8.16 30.07 10.85
C ALA A 568 -7.44 29.60 9.58
N ASP A 569 -6.40 28.80 9.70
CA ASP A 569 -5.71 28.22 8.55
C ASP A 569 -6.65 27.27 7.77
N TRP A 570 -7.40 26.43 8.49
CA TRP A 570 -8.40 25.55 7.89
C TRP A 570 -9.54 26.31 7.21
N GLU A 571 -10.01 27.40 7.81
CA GLU A 571 -11.04 28.26 7.23
C GLU A 571 -10.55 28.91 5.92
N ALA A 572 -9.31 29.42 5.92
CA ALA A 572 -8.69 29.98 4.72
C ALA A 572 -8.52 28.92 3.61
N LEU A 573 -8.09 27.70 3.97
CA LEU A 573 -7.96 26.60 3.01
C LEU A 573 -9.33 26.21 2.44
N ALA A 574 -10.36 26.11 3.26
CA ALA A 574 -11.72 25.81 2.82
C ALA A 574 -12.23 26.86 1.81
N ALA A 575 -11.94 28.13 2.03
CA ALA A 575 -12.29 29.22 1.10
C ALA A 575 -11.55 29.08 -0.24
N ASP A 576 -10.27 28.75 -0.22
CA ASP A 576 -9.47 28.52 -1.44
C ASP A 576 -9.99 27.29 -2.23
N VAL A 577 -10.31 26.20 -1.54
CA VAL A 577 -10.89 24.98 -2.16
C VAL A 577 -12.26 25.29 -2.77
N ALA A 578 -13.11 26.03 -2.09
CA ALA A 578 -14.40 26.44 -2.63
C ALA A 578 -14.26 27.29 -3.91
N LYS A 579 -13.19 28.10 -3.99
CA LYS A 579 -12.94 28.99 -5.13
C LYS A 579 -12.25 28.30 -6.30
N TYR A 580 -11.22 27.49 -6.04
CA TYR A 580 -10.35 26.92 -7.07
C TYR A 580 -10.55 25.41 -7.27
N GLY A 581 -11.18 24.72 -6.33
CA GLY A 581 -11.39 23.29 -6.36
C GLY A 581 -10.19 22.47 -5.91
N MET A 582 -10.25 21.18 -6.17
CA MET A 582 -9.15 20.23 -5.98
C MET A 582 -8.93 19.44 -7.28
N TYR A 583 -7.67 19.17 -7.59
CA TYR A 583 -7.31 18.39 -8.77
C TYR A 583 -7.51 16.88 -8.55
N ASN A 584 -7.13 16.39 -7.37
CA ASN A 584 -7.16 14.97 -7.00
C ASN A 584 -8.41 14.66 -6.18
N GLN A 585 -9.18 13.65 -6.59
CA GLN A 585 -10.38 13.19 -5.87
C GLN A 585 -10.05 12.59 -4.51
N THR A 586 -8.93 11.82 -4.45
CA THR A 586 -8.39 11.24 -3.23
C THR A 586 -6.93 11.62 -3.09
N LEU A 587 -6.42 11.69 -1.85
CA LEU A 587 -5.08 12.17 -1.53
C LEU A 587 -4.23 11.18 -0.77
N GLN A 588 -4.78 10.48 0.22
CA GLN A 588 -4.02 9.65 1.15
C GLN A 588 -4.55 8.23 1.21
N ALA A 589 -3.64 7.27 1.23
CA ALA A 589 -3.89 5.87 1.54
C ALA A 589 -2.61 5.29 2.13
N VAL A 590 -2.70 4.56 3.23
CA VAL A 590 -1.53 4.03 3.93
C VAL A 590 -1.34 2.55 3.63
N PRO A 591 -0.44 2.20 2.69
CA PRO A 591 -0.18 0.83 2.27
C PRO A 591 0.77 0.10 3.24
N PRO A 592 0.98 -1.22 3.07
CA PRO A 592 1.90 -1.98 3.92
C PRO A 592 3.38 -1.58 3.79
N THR A 593 3.81 -1.05 2.65
CA THR A 593 5.19 -0.66 2.33
C THR A 593 6.24 -1.77 2.50
N GLY A 594 5.86 -3.01 2.29
CA GLY A 594 6.70 -4.19 2.60
C GLY A 594 8.01 -4.29 1.85
N SER A 595 8.13 -3.73 0.64
CA SER A 595 9.36 -3.74 -0.16
C SER A 595 10.13 -2.43 -0.08
N ILE A 596 9.44 -1.30 -0.25
CA ILE A 596 10.09 0.03 -0.29
C ILE A 596 10.67 0.45 1.05
N SER A 597 10.16 -0.05 2.17
CA SER A 597 10.70 0.24 3.49
C SER A 597 12.14 -0.25 3.67
N TYR A 598 12.51 -1.37 3.07
CA TYR A 598 13.89 -1.89 3.16
C TYR A 598 14.88 -1.01 2.39
N ILE A 599 14.54 -0.57 1.18
CA ILE A 599 15.44 0.33 0.42
C ILE A 599 15.50 1.73 1.01
N ASN A 600 14.48 2.15 1.73
CA ASN A 600 14.38 3.47 2.38
C ASN A 600 14.91 3.46 3.83
N ASN A 601 15.34 2.33 4.36
CA ASN A 601 15.75 2.15 5.75
C ASN A 601 14.69 2.66 6.74
N SER A 602 13.50 2.08 6.65
CA SER A 602 12.37 2.44 7.48
C SER A 602 11.68 1.22 8.10
N THR A 603 10.91 1.44 9.16
CA THR A 603 9.91 0.47 9.58
C THR A 603 8.73 0.50 8.62
N SER A 604 8.07 -0.65 8.42
CA SER A 604 6.99 -0.76 7.44
C SER A 604 5.74 -0.04 7.93
N SER A 605 5.11 0.75 7.06
CA SER A 605 3.84 1.42 7.31
C SER A 605 3.84 2.19 8.64
N ILE A 606 2.71 2.17 9.35
CA ILE A 606 2.58 2.79 10.67
C ILE A 606 2.36 1.77 11.80
N HIS A 607 2.46 0.47 11.48
CA HIS A 607 2.43 -0.58 12.51
C HIS A 607 3.79 -0.71 13.21
N PRO A 608 3.83 -1.36 14.39
CA PRO A 608 5.09 -1.65 15.06
C PRO A 608 5.96 -2.62 14.26
N ILE A 609 7.26 -2.65 14.59
CA ILE A 609 8.16 -3.70 14.08
C ILE A 609 7.64 -5.09 14.49
N VAL A 610 7.92 -6.09 13.66
CA VAL A 610 7.58 -7.50 13.98
C VAL A 610 8.69 -8.19 14.76
N SER A 611 9.93 -7.68 14.65
CA SER A 611 11.11 -8.11 15.38
C SER A 611 12.17 -7.00 15.37
N ARG A 612 12.98 -6.92 16.42
CA ARG A 612 14.13 -5.98 16.49
C ARG A 612 15.13 -6.21 15.36
N VAL A 613 15.46 -7.45 15.10
CA VAL A 613 16.24 -7.89 13.94
C VAL A 613 15.38 -8.88 13.17
N GLU A 614 14.90 -8.43 12.02
CA GLU A 614 14.04 -9.24 11.16
C GLU A 614 14.89 -10.25 10.38
N ILE A 615 14.44 -11.50 10.32
CA ILE A 615 15.10 -12.58 9.56
C ILE A 615 14.29 -12.80 8.28
N ARG A 616 14.94 -12.63 7.13
CA ARG A 616 14.30 -12.85 5.83
C ARG A 616 15.03 -13.90 5.03
N LYS A 617 14.26 -14.72 4.30
CA LYS A 617 14.82 -15.64 3.33
C LYS A 617 14.78 -15.00 1.95
N GLU A 618 15.93 -14.73 1.38
CA GLU A 618 16.07 -14.02 0.11
C GLU A 618 16.64 -14.95 -0.97
N GLY A 619 15.76 -15.66 -1.68
CA GLY A 619 16.13 -16.49 -2.83
C GLY A 619 17.28 -17.46 -2.55
N LYS A 620 18.28 -17.47 -3.45
CA LYS A 620 19.47 -18.33 -3.34
C LYS A 620 20.45 -17.89 -2.26
N ILE A 621 20.33 -16.65 -1.81
CA ILE A 621 21.26 -16.07 -0.82
C ILE A 621 21.00 -16.61 0.60
N GLY A 622 19.79 -17.12 0.88
CA GLY A 622 19.45 -17.69 2.18
C GLY A 622 18.94 -16.65 3.17
N ARG A 623 19.28 -16.81 4.45
CA ARG A 623 18.85 -15.92 5.52
C ARG A 623 19.59 -14.58 5.48
N VAL A 624 18.85 -13.49 5.54
CA VAL A 624 19.35 -12.12 5.63
C VAL A 624 18.73 -11.46 6.86
N TYR A 625 19.53 -10.75 7.61
CA TYR A 625 19.17 -10.10 8.88
C TYR A 625 19.01 -8.60 8.65
N TYR A 626 17.89 -8.04 9.08
CA TYR A 626 17.57 -6.63 8.93
C TYR A 626 17.28 -6.00 10.29
N PRO A 627 18.14 -5.10 10.79
CA PRO A 627 17.93 -4.41 12.05
C PRO A 627 16.91 -3.28 11.88
N ALA A 628 16.10 -3.02 12.90
CA ALA A 628 15.19 -1.87 12.88
C ALA A 628 15.98 -0.56 12.76
N PRO A 629 15.46 0.43 12.02
CA PRO A 629 16.13 1.73 11.85
C PRO A 629 16.37 2.44 13.19
N TYR A 630 17.50 3.14 13.30
CA TYR A 630 17.92 3.94 14.48
C TYR A 630 18.11 3.15 15.77
N MET A 631 18.05 1.82 15.73
CA MET A 631 18.22 0.98 16.90
C MET A 631 19.68 0.95 17.34
N SER A 632 19.90 1.06 18.65
CA SER A 632 21.17 0.89 19.32
C SER A 632 20.99 0.08 20.60
N ASN A 633 22.07 -0.37 21.21
CA ASN A 633 21.97 -1.13 22.47
C ASN A 633 21.45 -0.27 23.64
N GLU A 634 21.47 1.06 23.52
CA GLU A 634 20.99 2.00 24.54
C GLU A 634 19.49 2.32 24.44
N ASN A 635 18.83 2.04 23.30
CA ASN A 635 17.44 2.42 23.09
C ASN A 635 16.50 1.23 22.79
N LEU A 636 16.92 0.01 23.07
CA LEU A 636 16.15 -1.21 22.79
C LEU A 636 14.76 -1.23 23.43
N GLU A 637 14.56 -0.54 24.55
CA GLU A 637 13.28 -0.49 25.26
C GLU A 637 12.15 0.12 24.42
N TYR A 638 12.48 1.01 23.46
CA TYR A 638 11.51 1.62 22.57
C TYR A 638 11.15 0.76 21.35
N TYR A 639 11.83 -0.40 21.20
CA TYR A 639 11.63 -1.33 20.10
C TYR A 639 10.90 -2.60 20.54
N GLN A 640 9.78 -2.42 21.23
CA GLN A 640 8.82 -3.49 21.47
C GLN A 640 8.20 -3.92 20.14
N ASP A 641 8.09 -5.22 19.91
CA ASP A 641 7.49 -5.72 18.68
C ASP A 641 5.95 -5.67 18.74
N ALA A 642 5.30 -5.89 17.59
CA ALA A 642 3.85 -5.80 17.45
C ALA A 642 3.10 -6.81 18.35
N TYR A 643 3.69 -7.98 18.60
CA TYR A 643 3.09 -9.00 19.46
C TYR A 643 3.15 -8.61 20.94
N GLU A 644 4.23 -7.97 21.38
CA GLU A 644 4.40 -7.44 22.74
C GLU A 644 3.48 -6.24 23.00
N ILE A 645 3.35 -5.34 22.03
CA ILE A 645 2.50 -4.14 22.13
C ILE A 645 1.03 -4.51 22.19
N GLY A 646 0.61 -5.48 21.39
CA GLY A 646 -0.76 -5.99 21.36
C GLY A 646 -1.71 -5.22 20.46
N PRO A 647 -2.85 -5.84 20.08
CA PRO A 647 -3.75 -5.32 19.05
C PRO A 647 -4.45 -4.03 19.45
N GLU A 648 -4.77 -3.80 20.71
CA GLU A 648 -5.53 -2.61 21.15
C GLU A 648 -4.74 -1.31 20.89
N LYS A 649 -3.47 -1.26 21.26
CA LYS A 649 -2.61 -0.09 21.04
C LYS A 649 -2.36 0.17 19.54
N ILE A 650 -2.26 -0.89 18.75
CA ILE A 650 -2.13 -0.78 17.30
C ILE A 650 -3.42 -0.22 16.70
N ILE A 651 -4.58 -0.74 17.10
CA ILE A 651 -5.89 -0.22 16.66
C ILE A 651 -6.05 1.24 17.07
N ASP A 652 -5.68 1.62 18.30
CA ASP A 652 -5.75 3.01 18.77
C ASP A 652 -4.91 3.95 17.88
N THR A 653 -3.71 3.52 17.51
CA THR A 653 -2.83 4.30 16.62
C THR A 653 -3.46 4.50 15.24
N TYR A 654 -3.99 3.43 14.64
CA TYR A 654 -4.68 3.50 13.35
C TYR A 654 -5.98 4.30 13.44
N ALA A 655 -6.70 4.22 14.54
CA ALA A 655 -7.93 4.99 14.76
C ALA A 655 -7.67 6.50 14.81
N VAL A 656 -6.57 6.91 15.43
CA VAL A 656 -6.14 8.32 15.45
C VAL A 656 -5.75 8.77 14.05
N ALA A 657 -4.95 7.99 13.32
CA ALA A 657 -4.51 8.33 11.97
C ALA A 657 -5.68 8.38 10.97
N THR A 658 -6.62 7.45 11.05
CA THR A 658 -7.72 7.32 10.07
C THR A 658 -8.65 8.52 10.02
N GLN A 659 -8.72 9.31 11.10
CA GLN A 659 -9.50 10.56 11.14
C GLN A 659 -9.05 11.58 10.09
N HIS A 660 -7.79 11.50 9.67
CA HIS A 660 -7.13 12.44 8.77
C HIS A 660 -6.71 11.82 7.43
N VAL A 661 -7.11 10.59 7.17
CA VAL A 661 -6.83 9.88 5.92
C VAL A 661 -8.14 9.67 5.18
N ASP A 662 -8.24 10.19 3.98
CA ASP A 662 -9.48 10.14 3.19
C ASP A 662 -9.80 8.76 2.62
N GLN A 663 -8.80 7.93 2.34
CA GLN A 663 -9.00 6.53 2.01
C GLN A 663 -8.76 5.63 3.25
N GLY A 664 -8.16 4.46 3.07
CA GLY A 664 -7.94 3.48 4.13
C GLY A 664 -6.50 3.35 4.58
N LEU A 665 -6.31 2.49 5.55
CA LEU A 665 -5.01 2.11 6.09
C LEU A 665 -4.95 0.58 6.20
N SER A 666 -3.86 -0.01 5.74
CA SER A 666 -3.64 -1.45 5.81
C SER A 666 -3.30 -1.87 7.24
N LEU A 667 -4.33 -2.13 8.03
CA LEU A 667 -4.20 -2.50 9.43
C LEU A 667 -4.04 -4.01 9.59
N THR A 668 -2.84 -4.46 9.92
CA THR A 668 -2.55 -5.84 10.29
C THR A 668 -2.68 -6.02 11.80
N LEU A 669 -3.38 -7.07 12.23
CA LEU A 669 -3.48 -7.47 13.62
C LEU A 669 -2.49 -8.60 13.92
N PHE A 670 -1.74 -8.46 15.01
CA PHE A 670 -0.69 -9.39 15.42
C PHE A 670 -1.06 -10.05 16.75
N TYR A 671 -1.04 -11.38 16.76
CA TYR A 671 -1.40 -12.17 17.92
C TYR A 671 -0.38 -13.26 18.23
N PRO A 672 -0.16 -13.59 19.52
CA PRO A 672 0.57 -14.80 19.86
C PRO A 672 -0.22 -16.04 19.44
N ASP A 673 0.45 -17.19 19.36
CA ASP A 673 -0.15 -18.50 19.03
C ASP A 673 -1.19 -19.00 20.06
N THR A 674 -1.25 -18.37 21.21
CA THR A 674 -2.24 -18.64 22.28
C THR A 674 -3.57 -17.91 22.11
N VAL A 675 -3.74 -17.09 21.07
CA VAL A 675 -4.98 -16.35 20.82
C VAL A 675 -6.16 -17.27 20.57
N THR A 676 -7.34 -16.86 21.05
CA THR A 676 -8.59 -17.57 20.82
C THR A 676 -9.47 -16.84 19.80
N THR A 677 -10.44 -17.55 19.20
CA THR A 677 -11.44 -16.93 18.32
C THR A 677 -12.25 -15.84 19.02
N ARG A 678 -12.43 -15.97 20.34
CA ARG A 678 -13.06 -14.94 21.13
C ARG A 678 -12.24 -13.66 21.19
N ASP A 679 -10.92 -13.76 21.30
CA ASP A 679 -10.03 -12.59 21.30
C ASP A 679 -10.05 -11.88 19.94
N LEU A 680 -10.09 -12.64 18.84
CA LEU A 680 -10.26 -12.08 17.50
C LEU A 680 -11.57 -11.30 17.38
N ASN A 681 -12.69 -11.88 17.81
CA ASN A 681 -13.99 -11.19 17.78
C ASN A 681 -14.00 -9.92 18.62
N LYS A 682 -13.34 -9.92 19.78
CA LYS A 682 -13.18 -8.69 20.59
C LYS A 682 -12.43 -7.61 19.81
N SER A 683 -11.38 -7.97 19.09
CA SER A 683 -10.61 -7.02 18.27
C SER A 683 -11.43 -6.43 17.13
N TYR A 684 -12.29 -7.22 16.46
CA TYR A 684 -13.17 -6.69 15.41
C TYR A 684 -14.17 -5.68 15.96
N ILE A 685 -14.79 -6.00 17.10
CA ILE A 685 -15.73 -5.10 17.77
C ILE A 685 -15.02 -3.83 18.23
N TYR A 686 -13.80 -3.96 18.78
CA TYR A 686 -13.01 -2.83 19.22
C TYR A 686 -12.64 -1.92 18.03
N ALA A 687 -12.15 -2.50 16.93
CA ALA A 687 -11.84 -1.77 15.70
C ALA A 687 -13.09 -1.04 15.14
N TRP A 688 -14.22 -1.73 15.08
CA TRP A 688 -15.49 -1.14 14.64
C TRP A 688 -15.89 0.06 15.50
N LYS A 689 -15.84 -0.07 16.84
CA LYS A 689 -16.18 1.01 17.78
C LYS A 689 -15.22 2.20 17.68
N LYS A 690 -13.96 1.96 17.34
CA LYS A 690 -12.94 2.99 17.19
C LYS A 690 -12.99 3.72 15.84
N GLY A 691 -13.88 3.35 14.93
CA GLY A 691 -14.04 3.99 13.65
C GLY A 691 -12.99 3.55 12.61
N ILE A 692 -12.41 2.37 12.78
CA ILE A 692 -11.53 1.76 11.78
C ILE A 692 -12.32 1.49 10.50
N LYS A 693 -11.74 1.81 9.36
CA LYS A 693 -12.37 1.64 8.04
C LYS A 693 -12.18 0.24 7.48
N THR A 694 -10.98 -0.32 7.62
CA THR A 694 -10.62 -1.64 7.06
C THR A 694 -9.68 -2.39 7.99
N LEU A 695 -9.78 -3.73 7.94
CA LEU A 695 -8.80 -4.65 8.52
C LEU A 695 -8.15 -5.45 7.39
N TYR A 696 -6.84 -5.55 7.44
CA TYR A 696 -6.02 -6.28 6.48
C TYR A 696 -5.76 -7.70 6.97
N TYR A 697 -4.52 -8.11 7.16
CA TYR A 697 -4.18 -9.43 7.66
C TYR A 697 -4.39 -9.57 9.16
N MET A 698 -4.66 -10.82 9.55
CA MET A 698 -4.34 -11.32 10.87
C MET A 698 -3.07 -12.19 10.78
N ARG A 699 -2.08 -11.93 11.63
CA ARG A 699 -0.85 -12.72 11.73
C ARG A 699 -0.72 -13.35 13.11
N LEU A 700 -0.51 -14.66 13.09
CA LEU A 700 -0.17 -15.43 14.30
C LEU A 700 1.33 -15.58 14.39
N ARG A 701 1.90 -15.36 15.56
CA ARG A 701 3.28 -15.69 15.85
C ARG A 701 3.38 -17.21 16.07
N GLN A 702 3.98 -17.90 15.13
CA GLN A 702 4.26 -19.33 15.25
C GLN A 702 5.73 -19.52 15.59
N MET A 703 6.06 -19.62 16.87
CA MET A 703 7.45 -19.77 17.37
C MET A 703 8.20 -20.90 16.67
N ALA A 704 7.51 -21.98 16.33
CA ALA A 704 8.11 -23.12 15.61
C ALA A 704 8.48 -22.83 14.15
N LEU A 705 7.96 -21.76 13.56
CA LEU A 705 8.15 -21.38 12.17
C LEU A 705 8.99 -20.11 12.01
N GLU A 706 9.46 -19.50 13.11
CA GLU A 706 10.33 -18.32 13.05
C GLU A 706 11.56 -18.59 12.17
N GLY A 707 11.75 -17.75 11.17
CA GLY A 707 12.83 -17.87 10.20
C GLY A 707 12.63 -18.94 9.12
N THR A 708 11.43 -19.48 8.96
CA THR A 708 11.06 -20.40 7.86
C THR A 708 10.41 -19.65 6.68
N GLU A 709 10.23 -20.35 5.54
CA GLU A 709 9.60 -19.79 4.34
C GLU A 709 8.15 -19.33 4.54
N VAL A 710 7.50 -19.81 5.59
CA VAL A 710 6.07 -19.57 5.88
C VAL A 710 5.85 -18.20 6.53
N GLU A 711 6.88 -17.54 7.07
CA GLU A 711 6.76 -16.22 7.70
C GLU A 711 6.52 -15.07 6.72
N GLY A 712 6.79 -15.26 5.44
CA GLY A 712 6.62 -14.23 4.42
C GLY A 712 5.16 -14.07 4.02
N CYS A 713 4.58 -12.89 4.21
CA CYS A 713 3.32 -12.52 3.58
C CYS A 713 3.49 -12.52 2.06
N VAL A 714 2.87 -13.48 1.36
CA VAL A 714 2.97 -13.62 -0.11
C VAL A 714 2.52 -12.33 -0.82
N SER A 715 1.49 -11.64 -0.31
CA SER A 715 1.01 -10.39 -0.91
C SER A 715 1.87 -9.16 -0.54
N CYS A 716 2.64 -9.21 0.56
CA CYS A 716 3.60 -8.14 0.90
C CYS A 716 4.91 -8.24 0.10
N MET A 717 5.21 -9.40 -0.46
CA MET A 717 6.34 -9.59 -1.38
C MET A 717 5.99 -9.22 -2.83
N LEU A 718 4.73 -8.97 -3.09
CA LEU A 718 4.19 -8.42 -4.33
C LEU A 718 4.12 -6.90 -4.23
#